data_75b83c3c64255cdbeac0c0c25c4d09c6
#
_entry.id   75b83c3c64255cdbeac0c0c25c4d09c6
#
_cell.length_a   1.000
_cell.length_b   1.000
_cell.length_c   1.000
_cell.angle_alpha   90.00
_cell.angle_beta   90.00
_cell.angle_gamma   90.00
#
_symmetry.space_group_name_H-M   'P 1'
#
loop_
_entity.id
_entity.type
_entity.pdbx_description
1 polymer ?
#
loop_
_entity_poly.entity_id
_entity_poly.type
_entity_poly.pdbx_seq_one_letter_code
_entity_poly.pdbx_strand_id
1 'polypeptide(L)'
;MYILQTTTAILIAFLALLAWSEVRNRLAKGRSRSKDPEVPDSPRRLSFKGWRFKTAEKSPQAVAAQEKPPVAEPSLKAAAVTESAELKVYKQLYYKLHNLEQHPEILRECRELLVSLLSSTIGEALQVKGSAILSVDTFSRDRLNQFLKAKDEDCTNRWEEYLARRRAGGSREIFGDKDEAKWWLKQAAPVKYVDGAWLGHINKITTPFKHRNITKNAWQVMSEELGDGDLAKNHVYVYRQLMDDIEANLPAADSEDFINPRHKMDQTRCWKAAMAQLLISLFPHDFLPESLGFNMAYESLPLHLLKTVKELREVRLNPYYFELHISIDNADSGHAAMAMAAVADYIDLVEKEEGAEAAQTAWRRCQAGYILAEGLPTTPESPSLKVEPEGPFPRTETEATLLDIFAAKAFVAHKIHCNSRLKIGRRSLVDWLEPKAFADKQWQKEFLVDLGNCKPWVIKGDSEKSRLVKELSWEGKMFGSFTQTEVEVVKAWIDELGTPSETPKSDPNVYYNFTKQSSKVPISAASINLDALVDYPVLASPDISRFASDGRGSSDISYAELRMAKTRLLNFLPVWFTSVTLLESLPSVPVRAANSFGSALVRVLRAQTGFDVEGQGVAGMDEVHRTDNGESFGIVELGQEICSRADIRIPTNLKEIVSMGSAESVAFSQWMVSLSMQWLAQQDVLIGMSWAFMELHEAIARLRNDQALLSPSSAKMLEGIAQRERAGLSICKEEIDKSEERKADFERGLATARGATSTFSL
;
A
#
# COMPACT_ATOMS: atom_id res chain seq x y z
N MET A 1 12.92 -43.88 7.12
CA MET A 1 12.85 -43.85 8.58
C MET A 1 12.54 -42.46 9.14
N TYR A 2 12.94 -41.38 8.54
CA TYR A 2 12.63 -40.00 8.97
C TYR A 2 11.17 -39.59 8.77
N ILE A 3 10.50 -40.05 7.73
CA ILE A 3 9.08 -39.69 7.42
C ILE A 3 8.11 -40.30 8.49
N LEU A 4 8.47 -41.43 9.11
CA LEU A 4 7.63 -42.06 10.15
C LEU A 4 7.74 -41.35 11.51
N GLN A 5 8.83 -40.64 11.78
CA GLN A 5 9.02 -39.94 13.04
C GLN A 5 8.33 -38.55 13.04
N THR A 6 8.27 -37.87 11.89
CA THR A 6 7.57 -36.59 11.76
C THR A 6 6.05 -36.76 11.82
N THR A 7 5.48 -37.78 11.19
CA THR A 7 4.05 -38.07 11.29
C THR A 7 3.60 -38.44 12.69
N THR A 8 4.45 -39.13 13.46
CA THR A 8 4.14 -39.45 14.85
C THR A 8 4.18 -38.26 15.80
N ALA A 9 5.10 -37.32 15.58
CA ALA A 9 5.18 -36.07 16.35
C ALA A 9 3.99 -35.16 16.12
N ILE A 10 3.54 -35.00 14.86
CA ILE A 10 2.34 -34.23 14.49
C ILE A 10 1.07 -34.86 15.09
N LEU A 11 0.94 -36.18 15.07
CA LEU A 11 -0.20 -36.88 15.65
C LEU A 11 -0.25 -36.70 17.19
N ILE A 12 0.89 -36.74 17.89
CA ILE A 12 0.98 -36.48 19.32
C ILE A 12 0.62 -35.03 19.66
N ALA A 13 1.08 -34.07 18.90
CA ALA A 13 0.72 -32.63 19.06
C ALA A 13 -0.78 -32.40 18.85
N PHE A 14 -1.37 -33.05 17.86
CA PHE A 14 -2.81 -32.94 17.55
C PHE A 14 -3.68 -33.58 18.67
N LEU A 15 -3.25 -34.73 19.22
CA LEU A 15 -3.93 -35.38 20.34
C LEU A 15 -3.80 -34.56 21.63
N ALA A 16 -2.68 -33.89 21.86
CA ALA A 16 -2.48 -33.00 23.01
C ALA A 16 -3.39 -31.75 22.92
N LEU A 17 -3.59 -31.16 21.72
CA LEU A 17 -4.50 -30.07 21.50
C LEU A 17 -5.97 -30.44 21.68
N LEU A 18 -6.37 -31.64 21.26
CA LEU A 18 -7.71 -32.19 21.50
C LEU A 18 -7.98 -32.42 22.98
N ALA A 19 -7.02 -32.98 23.70
CA ALA A 19 -7.12 -33.23 25.16
C ALA A 19 -7.23 -31.90 25.93
N TRP A 20 -6.49 -30.85 25.53
CA TRP A 20 -6.60 -29.51 26.14
C TRP A 20 -7.92 -28.83 25.86
N SER A 21 -8.46 -28.97 24.66
CA SER A 21 -9.80 -28.47 24.28
C SER A 21 -10.87 -29.09 25.19
N GLU A 22 -10.76 -30.38 25.48
CA GLU A 22 -11.72 -31.09 26.32
C GLU A 22 -11.61 -30.71 27.81
N VAL A 23 -10.41 -30.48 28.32
CA VAL A 23 -10.15 -29.97 29.68
C VAL A 23 -10.69 -28.55 29.82
N ARG A 24 -10.49 -27.71 28.84
CA ARG A 24 -11.02 -26.32 28.82
C ARG A 24 -12.58 -26.29 28.80
N ASN A 25 -13.20 -27.18 28.05
CA ASN A 25 -14.65 -27.33 28.02
C ASN A 25 -15.23 -27.87 29.32
N ARG A 26 -14.51 -28.76 30.03
CA ARG A 26 -14.91 -29.26 31.38
C ARG A 26 -14.76 -28.18 32.45
N LEU A 27 -13.72 -27.32 32.36
CA LEU A 27 -13.53 -26.20 33.28
C LEU A 27 -14.58 -25.09 33.06
N ALA A 28 -15.03 -24.86 31.81
CA ALA A 28 -16.11 -23.95 31.51
C ALA A 28 -17.49 -24.44 32.01
N LYS A 29 -17.76 -25.76 31.96
CA LYS A 29 -18.97 -26.39 32.50
C LYS A 29 -18.98 -26.51 34.03
N GLY A 30 -17.83 -26.47 34.71
CA GLY A 30 -17.72 -26.53 36.15
C GLY A 30 -18.03 -25.24 36.93
N ARG A 31 -18.19 -24.09 36.21
CA ARG A 31 -18.49 -22.78 36.83
C ARG A 31 -19.97 -22.38 36.84
N SER A 32 -20.88 -23.24 36.39
CA SER A 32 -22.32 -22.94 36.38
C SER A 32 -23.11 -23.89 37.26
N ARG A 33 -22.84 -23.92 38.56
CA ARG A 33 -23.73 -24.50 39.56
C ARG A 33 -23.58 -23.77 40.90
N SER A 34 -24.36 -22.67 41.07
CA SER A 34 -24.95 -22.33 42.37
C SER A 34 -26.03 -21.29 42.21
N LYS A 35 -27.28 -21.76 42.40
CA LYS A 35 -28.47 -21.09 42.94
C LYS A 35 -29.23 -20.10 42.05
N ASP A 36 -30.36 -20.63 41.55
CA ASP A 36 -31.59 -19.89 41.30
C ASP A 36 -32.26 -19.45 42.59
N PRO A 37 -33.13 -18.40 42.62
CA PRO A 37 -34.53 -18.64 42.33
C PRO A 37 -35.29 -17.60 41.52
N GLU A 38 -36.31 -18.14 40.81
CA GLU A 38 -37.61 -17.60 40.43
C GLU A 38 -37.78 -16.52 39.35
N VAL A 39 -38.47 -16.96 38.32
CA VAL A 39 -39.12 -16.32 37.18
C VAL A 39 -40.35 -15.49 37.62
N PRO A 40 -40.78 -14.38 36.95
CA PRO A 40 -41.74 -14.57 35.86
C PRO A 40 -41.62 -13.66 34.61
N ASP A 41 -41.96 -14.31 33.54
CA ASP A 41 -42.70 -13.94 32.32
C ASP A 41 -42.54 -12.61 31.58
N SER A 42 -42.24 -12.82 30.30
CA SER A 42 -42.78 -12.24 29.05
C SER A 42 -42.06 -11.01 28.40
N PRO A 43 -42.11 -10.93 27.07
CA PRO A 43 -41.10 -10.23 26.26
C PRO A 43 -41.54 -8.81 25.86
N ARG A 44 -40.66 -7.85 25.96
CA ARG A 44 -40.86 -6.52 25.33
C ARG A 44 -39.79 -6.22 24.28
N ARG A 45 -40.27 -6.14 23.06
CA ARG A 45 -39.59 -5.51 21.92
C ARG A 45 -39.16 -4.08 22.30
N LEU A 46 -37.88 -3.78 22.11
CA LEU A 46 -37.39 -2.40 22.13
C LEU A 46 -37.29 -1.88 20.71
N SER A 47 -38.20 -0.96 20.39
CA SER A 47 -38.18 -0.15 19.18
C SER A 47 -37.28 1.05 19.37
N PHE A 48 -36.37 1.25 18.43
CA PHE A 48 -35.61 2.49 18.30
C PHE A 48 -36.54 3.63 17.88
N LYS A 49 -36.67 4.66 18.69
CA LYS A 49 -37.27 5.95 18.32
C LYS A 49 -36.22 7.03 18.30
N GLY A 50 -36.23 7.76 17.16
CA GLY A 50 -35.29 8.78 16.77
C GLY A 50 -35.17 9.96 17.73
N TRP A 51 -34.03 10.57 17.66
CA TRP A 51 -33.75 11.87 18.23
C TRP A 51 -33.98 12.97 17.19
N ARG A 52 -34.96 13.83 17.50
CA ARG A 52 -35.19 15.09 16.77
C ARG A 52 -34.42 16.21 17.45
N PHE A 53 -33.71 16.96 16.67
CA PHE A 53 -33.15 18.26 17.06
C PHE A 53 -34.32 19.27 17.28
N LYS A 54 -34.32 19.96 18.41
CA LYS A 54 -35.10 21.16 18.64
C LYS A 54 -34.15 22.36 18.76
N THR A 55 -34.24 23.26 17.80
CA THR A 55 -33.79 24.64 17.92
C THR A 55 -34.64 25.39 18.92
N ALA A 56 -34.00 26.17 19.80
CA ALA A 56 -34.66 27.22 20.54
C ALA A 56 -33.66 28.34 20.84
N GLU A 57 -33.87 29.45 20.16
CA GLU A 57 -33.35 30.75 20.53
C GLU A 57 -33.95 31.17 21.87
N LYS A 58 -33.12 31.78 22.76
CA LYS A 58 -33.47 32.90 23.63
C LYS A 58 -32.21 33.40 24.35
N SER A 59 -31.90 34.64 24.11
CA SER A 59 -30.98 35.47 24.94
C SER A 59 -31.57 35.71 26.32
N PRO A 60 -30.74 35.90 27.34
CA PRO A 60 -30.95 36.98 28.29
C PRO A 60 -29.68 37.78 28.64
N GLN A 61 -29.94 39.00 28.82
CA GLN A 61 -29.31 40.15 29.43
C GLN A 61 -28.12 39.92 30.38
N ALA A 62 -27.20 40.87 30.25
CA ALA A 62 -25.99 41.09 31.03
C ALA A 62 -26.27 41.42 32.52
N VAL A 63 -25.48 40.81 33.42
CA VAL A 63 -25.19 41.33 34.75
C VAL A 63 -23.68 41.44 34.89
N ALA A 64 -23.23 42.63 35.16
CA ALA A 64 -21.83 42.98 35.35
C ALA A 64 -21.25 42.39 36.65
N ALA A 65 -20.12 41.71 36.55
CA ALA A 65 -19.27 41.36 37.68
C ALA A 65 -17.83 41.76 37.40
N GLN A 66 -17.24 42.40 38.35
CA GLN A 66 -15.94 43.12 38.34
C GLN A 66 -14.75 42.22 37.95
N GLU A 67 -13.92 42.74 37.06
CA GLU A 67 -12.65 42.15 36.63
C GLU A 67 -11.58 42.29 37.74
N LYS A 68 -10.89 41.18 38.02
CA LYS A 68 -9.56 41.15 38.58
C LYS A 68 -8.54 41.14 37.45
N PRO A 69 -7.38 41.84 37.58
CA PRO A 69 -6.40 41.90 36.49
C PRO A 69 -5.75 40.54 36.24
N PRO A 70 -5.46 40.17 34.95
CA PRO A 70 -4.86 38.92 34.63
C PRO A 70 -3.37 38.88 35.00
N VAL A 71 -2.99 37.81 35.66
CA VAL A 71 -1.60 37.42 35.84
C VAL A 71 -1.08 36.99 34.46
N ALA A 72 -0.03 37.64 33.99
CA ALA A 72 0.61 37.32 32.72
C ALA A 72 1.25 35.91 32.78
N GLU A 73 0.70 34.96 32.07
CA GLU A 73 1.39 33.71 31.72
C GLU A 73 2.54 34.00 30.74
N PRO A 74 3.73 33.43 30.95
CA PRO A 74 4.81 33.59 29.99
C PRO A 74 4.44 32.90 28.68
N SER A 75 4.21 33.66 27.63
CA SER A 75 4.01 33.11 26.27
C SER A 75 5.30 32.43 25.80
N LEU A 76 5.34 31.12 25.94
CA LEU A 76 6.22 30.29 25.16
C LEU A 76 5.78 30.43 23.70
N LYS A 77 6.43 31.33 22.95
CA LYS A 77 6.39 31.31 21.50
C LYS A 77 6.92 29.95 21.06
N ALA A 78 6.01 28.99 20.79
CA ALA A 78 6.35 27.79 20.05
C ALA A 78 6.95 28.28 18.73
N ALA A 79 8.23 28.06 18.53
CA ALA A 79 8.87 28.27 17.25
C ALA A 79 8.08 27.39 16.25
N ALA A 80 7.45 27.99 15.24
CA ALA A 80 6.79 27.30 14.19
C ALA A 80 7.86 26.40 13.52
N VAL A 81 7.74 25.10 13.70
CA VAL A 81 8.57 24.14 12.97
C VAL A 81 8.22 24.32 11.51
N THR A 82 9.12 24.95 10.75
CA THR A 82 8.94 25.16 9.32
C THR A 82 9.08 23.80 8.65
N GLU A 83 8.01 23.30 8.01
CA GLU A 83 8.07 22.06 7.23
C GLU A 83 9.20 22.12 6.19
N SER A 84 9.92 20.99 6.04
CA SER A 84 10.96 20.88 5.00
C SER A 84 10.36 21.03 3.59
N ALA A 85 11.17 21.51 2.65
CA ALA A 85 10.74 21.63 1.25
C ALA A 85 10.33 20.26 0.67
N GLU A 86 11.07 19.22 1.02
CA GLU A 86 10.80 17.83 0.62
C GLU A 86 9.44 17.34 1.13
N LEU A 87 9.13 17.56 2.41
CA LEU A 87 7.84 17.17 2.99
C LEU A 87 6.67 17.86 2.29
N LYS A 88 6.82 19.14 1.96
CA LYS A 88 5.78 19.89 1.23
C LYS A 88 5.52 19.30 -0.16
N VAL A 89 6.58 18.92 -0.88
CA VAL A 89 6.47 18.29 -2.20
C VAL A 89 5.71 16.97 -2.07
N TYR A 90 6.08 16.08 -1.15
CA TYR A 90 5.38 14.81 -0.97
C TYR A 90 3.92 15.00 -0.59
N LYS A 91 3.58 15.92 0.31
CA LYS A 91 2.20 16.23 0.69
C LYS A 91 1.38 16.72 -0.51
N GLN A 92 1.91 17.65 -1.30
CA GLN A 92 1.22 18.16 -2.48
C GLN A 92 1.00 17.08 -3.54
N LEU A 93 2.01 16.26 -3.82
CA LEU A 93 1.88 15.15 -4.75
C LEU A 93 0.91 14.08 -4.24
N TYR A 94 0.90 13.79 -2.94
CA TYR A 94 -0.06 12.88 -2.32
C TYR A 94 -1.51 13.29 -2.60
N TYR A 95 -1.86 14.56 -2.32
CA TYR A 95 -3.18 15.11 -2.63
C TYR A 95 -3.50 15.04 -4.13
N LYS A 96 -2.58 15.46 -4.98
CA LYS A 96 -2.78 15.47 -6.43
C LYS A 96 -2.91 14.06 -7.01
N LEU A 97 -2.18 13.07 -6.50
CA LEU A 97 -2.31 11.67 -6.92
C LEU A 97 -3.64 11.05 -6.51
N HIS A 98 -4.19 11.43 -5.36
CA HIS A 98 -5.54 11.04 -4.99
C HIS A 98 -6.61 11.68 -5.88
N ASN A 99 -6.28 12.79 -6.56
CA ASN A 99 -7.17 13.56 -7.43
C ASN A 99 -6.56 13.71 -8.84
N LEU A 100 -5.92 12.65 -9.35
CA LEU A 100 -5.12 12.65 -10.56
C LEU A 100 -5.90 13.10 -11.80
N GLU A 101 -7.20 12.81 -11.87
CA GLU A 101 -8.08 13.27 -12.96
C GLU A 101 -8.22 14.78 -13.03
N GLN A 102 -8.03 15.50 -11.91
CA GLN A 102 -8.00 16.97 -11.84
C GLN A 102 -6.59 17.52 -12.01
N HIS A 103 -5.57 16.69 -11.87
CA HIS A 103 -4.15 17.07 -11.86
C HIS A 103 -3.28 16.22 -12.82
N PRO A 104 -3.70 16.00 -14.08
CA PRO A 104 -2.94 15.15 -15.01
C PRO A 104 -1.55 15.72 -15.35
N GLU A 105 -1.31 17.01 -15.09
CA GLU A 105 -0.05 17.70 -15.34
C GLU A 105 1.12 17.12 -14.52
N ILE A 106 0.83 16.45 -13.39
CA ILE A 106 1.89 15.91 -12.50
C ILE A 106 2.49 14.58 -13.00
N LEU A 107 1.91 13.93 -13.99
CA LEU A 107 2.35 12.59 -14.43
C LEU A 107 3.84 12.53 -14.77
N ARG A 108 4.36 13.56 -15.43
CA ARG A 108 5.79 13.64 -15.74
C ARG A 108 6.64 13.73 -14.49
N GLU A 109 6.29 14.62 -13.56
CA GLU A 109 6.97 14.78 -12.27
C GLU A 109 6.94 13.48 -11.46
N CYS A 110 5.80 12.81 -11.44
CA CYS A 110 5.62 11.52 -10.77
C CYS A 110 6.53 10.42 -11.34
N ARG A 111 6.68 10.36 -12.67
CA ARG A 111 7.58 9.41 -13.32
C ARG A 111 9.05 9.69 -13.00
N GLU A 112 9.45 10.95 -13.05
CA GLU A 112 10.80 11.39 -12.69
C GLU A 112 11.10 11.09 -11.22
N LEU A 113 10.14 11.32 -10.33
CA LEU A 113 10.25 11.00 -8.91
C LEU A 113 10.40 9.49 -8.67
N LEU A 114 9.58 8.66 -9.34
CA LEU A 114 9.67 7.20 -9.22
C LEU A 114 11.07 6.70 -9.62
N VAL A 115 11.59 7.14 -10.75
CA VAL A 115 12.95 6.77 -11.20
C VAL A 115 14.02 7.26 -10.22
N SER A 116 13.84 8.45 -9.64
CA SER A 116 14.75 8.97 -8.61
C SER A 116 14.72 8.11 -7.34
N LEU A 117 13.54 7.70 -6.87
CA LEU A 117 13.41 6.81 -5.71
C LEU A 117 14.03 5.44 -5.96
N LEU A 118 13.77 4.83 -7.13
CA LEU A 118 14.40 3.57 -7.54
C LEU A 118 15.93 3.71 -7.59
N SER A 119 16.45 4.79 -8.18
CA SER A 119 17.89 5.02 -8.30
C SER A 119 18.55 5.21 -6.93
N SER A 120 17.92 5.96 -6.03
CA SER A 120 18.44 6.20 -4.68
C SER A 120 18.54 4.89 -3.90
N THR A 121 17.45 4.13 -3.82
CA THR A 121 17.41 2.88 -3.05
C THR A 121 18.34 1.80 -3.63
N ILE A 122 18.44 1.69 -4.96
CA ILE A 122 19.41 0.81 -5.61
C ILE A 122 20.85 1.26 -5.28
N GLY A 123 21.14 2.56 -5.36
CA GLY A 123 22.46 3.08 -5.03
C GLY A 123 22.89 2.75 -3.60
N GLU A 124 21.97 2.88 -2.64
CA GLU A 124 22.18 2.50 -1.25
C GLU A 124 22.38 0.98 -1.10
N ALA A 125 21.51 0.17 -1.74
CA ALA A 125 21.59 -1.28 -1.66
C ALA A 125 22.91 -1.84 -2.25
N LEU A 126 23.44 -1.24 -3.30
CA LEU A 126 24.71 -1.64 -3.92
C LEU A 126 25.94 -1.35 -3.02
N GLN A 127 25.85 -0.39 -2.10
CA GLN A 127 26.91 -0.08 -1.14
C GLN A 127 26.94 -1.05 0.04
N VAL A 128 25.79 -1.69 0.34
CA VAL A 128 25.68 -2.65 1.44
C VAL A 128 26.17 -4.02 0.97
N LYS A 129 27.31 -4.50 1.49
CA LYS A 129 27.74 -5.87 1.25
C LYS A 129 26.70 -6.85 1.79
N GLY A 130 25.99 -7.55 0.88
CA GLY A 130 24.99 -8.55 1.25
C GLY A 130 23.55 -8.01 1.27
N SER A 131 23.22 -6.97 0.48
CA SER A 131 21.83 -6.63 0.17
C SER A 131 21.10 -7.90 -0.27
N ALA A 132 20.10 -8.30 0.55
CA ALA A 132 19.62 -9.66 0.57
C ALA A 132 19.13 -10.16 -0.80
N ILE A 133 18.24 -9.39 -1.49
CA ILE A 133 17.71 -9.81 -2.81
C ILE A 133 18.78 -9.80 -3.92
N LEU A 134 19.83 -8.98 -3.80
CA LEU A 134 20.93 -8.93 -4.76
C LEU A 134 21.81 -10.20 -4.72
N SER A 135 21.71 -11.01 -3.66
CA SER A 135 22.37 -12.31 -3.59
C SER A 135 21.77 -13.34 -4.57
N VAL A 136 20.53 -13.11 -5.03
CA VAL A 136 19.86 -13.89 -6.06
C VAL A 136 20.18 -13.25 -7.42
N ASP A 137 21.42 -13.34 -7.86
CA ASP A 137 21.95 -12.70 -9.08
C ASP A 137 21.27 -13.20 -10.35
N THR A 138 20.93 -14.49 -10.38
CA THR A 138 20.23 -15.16 -11.48
C THR A 138 18.93 -15.76 -10.94
N PHE A 139 17.83 -15.50 -11.63
CA PHE A 139 16.52 -16.00 -11.25
C PHE A 139 16.46 -17.53 -11.32
N SER A 140 15.89 -18.13 -10.27
CA SER A 140 15.23 -19.43 -10.33
C SER A 140 14.17 -19.48 -9.21
N ARG A 141 13.06 -20.19 -9.43
CA ARG A 141 12.00 -20.34 -8.42
C ARG A 141 12.54 -20.88 -7.10
N ASP A 142 13.43 -21.86 -7.15
CA ASP A 142 14.02 -22.46 -5.95
C ASP A 142 14.90 -21.47 -5.16
N ARG A 143 15.75 -20.70 -5.85
CA ARG A 143 16.60 -19.69 -5.21
C ARG A 143 15.76 -18.58 -4.58
N LEU A 144 14.72 -18.12 -5.28
CA LEU A 144 13.81 -17.10 -4.76
C LEU A 144 13.07 -17.62 -3.51
N ASN A 145 12.53 -18.84 -3.57
CA ASN A 145 11.86 -19.47 -2.43
C ASN A 145 12.81 -19.64 -1.22
N GLN A 146 14.05 -20.09 -1.46
CA GLN A 146 15.05 -20.20 -0.40
C GLN A 146 15.37 -18.84 0.24
N PHE A 147 15.49 -17.80 -0.58
CA PHE A 147 15.73 -16.44 -0.11
C PHE A 147 14.57 -15.94 0.78
N LEU A 148 13.31 -16.08 0.33
CA LEU A 148 12.14 -15.63 1.09
C LEU A 148 11.98 -16.41 2.39
N LYS A 149 12.20 -17.73 2.39
CA LYS A 149 12.20 -18.55 3.59
C LYS A 149 13.29 -18.14 4.59
N ALA A 150 14.48 -17.83 4.12
CA ALA A 150 15.56 -17.35 5.01
C ALA A 150 15.21 -15.99 5.64
N LYS A 151 14.48 -15.12 4.93
CA LYS A 151 13.97 -13.86 5.51
C LYS A 151 12.91 -14.09 6.57
N ASP A 152 11.99 -15.00 6.34
CA ASP A 152 10.94 -15.35 7.29
C ASP A 152 11.54 -15.98 8.57
N GLU A 153 12.52 -16.87 8.41
CA GLU A 153 13.32 -17.42 9.52
C GLU A 153 14.05 -16.32 10.30
N ASP A 154 14.68 -15.36 9.63
CA ASP A 154 15.33 -14.21 10.29
C ASP A 154 14.32 -13.37 11.07
N CYS A 155 13.17 -13.05 10.48
CA CYS A 155 12.09 -12.34 11.17
C CYS A 155 11.63 -13.09 12.43
N THR A 156 11.43 -14.38 12.32
CA THR A 156 11.04 -15.26 13.44
C THR A 156 12.10 -15.27 14.56
N ASN A 157 13.38 -15.41 14.21
CA ASN A 157 14.47 -15.39 15.17
C ASN A 157 14.56 -14.03 15.91
N ARG A 158 14.49 -12.94 15.19
CA ARG A 158 14.50 -11.58 15.76
C ARG A 158 13.25 -11.30 16.62
N TRP A 159 12.11 -11.90 16.28
CA TRP A 159 10.91 -11.86 17.11
C TRP A 159 11.10 -12.58 18.44
N GLU A 160 11.65 -13.79 18.44
CA GLU A 160 11.94 -14.53 19.67
C GLU A 160 12.98 -13.81 20.56
N GLU A 161 14.00 -13.22 19.97
CA GLU A 161 14.96 -12.39 20.68
C GLU A 161 14.28 -11.16 21.33
N TYR A 162 13.39 -10.49 20.60
CA TYR A 162 12.59 -9.40 21.16
C TYR A 162 11.75 -9.89 22.33
N LEU A 163 11.06 -11.01 22.20
CA LEU A 163 10.27 -11.58 23.29
C LEU A 163 11.13 -11.94 24.51
N ALA A 164 12.33 -12.45 24.30
CA ALA A 164 13.28 -12.76 25.37
C ALA A 164 13.70 -11.48 26.11
N ARG A 165 14.06 -10.41 25.38
CA ARG A 165 14.36 -9.10 26.00
C ARG A 165 13.17 -8.56 26.81
N ARG A 166 11.95 -8.64 26.26
CA ARG A 166 10.74 -8.21 26.95
C ARG A 166 10.43 -9.02 28.22
N ARG A 167 10.62 -10.34 28.19
CA ARG A 167 10.47 -11.22 29.36
C ARG A 167 11.50 -10.90 30.43
N ALA A 168 12.70 -10.47 30.07
CA ALA A 168 13.75 -10.03 30.98
C ALA A 168 13.52 -8.60 31.55
N GLY A 169 12.39 -7.95 31.26
CA GLY A 169 12.05 -6.62 31.75
C GLY A 169 12.55 -5.47 30.87
N GLY A 170 12.98 -5.73 29.66
CA GLY A 170 13.36 -4.71 28.68
C GLY A 170 12.19 -3.78 28.33
N SER A 171 12.49 -2.55 27.92
CA SER A 171 11.50 -1.53 27.51
C SER A 171 10.79 -1.89 26.20
N ARG A 172 9.69 -1.22 25.90
CA ARG A 172 9.07 -1.24 24.56
C ARG A 172 10.04 -0.71 23.53
N GLU A 173 9.88 -1.15 22.27
CA GLU A 173 10.79 -0.83 21.16
C GLU A 173 10.10 -0.05 20.01
N ILE A 174 8.78 0.16 20.07
CA ILE A 174 8.03 0.94 19.06
C ILE A 174 7.62 2.31 19.62
N PHE A 175 7.11 2.41 20.86
CA PHE A 175 6.73 3.65 21.51
C PHE A 175 6.86 3.56 23.03
N GLY A 176 7.19 4.68 23.68
CA GLY A 176 7.44 4.74 25.12
C GLY A 176 6.17 4.60 25.95
N ASP A 177 5.09 5.26 25.57
CA ASP A 177 3.83 5.28 26.30
C ASP A 177 2.61 5.34 25.36
N LYS A 178 1.41 5.51 25.93
CA LYS A 178 0.14 5.53 25.18
C LYS A 178 0.00 6.78 24.31
N ASP A 179 0.44 7.92 24.76
CA ASP A 179 0.29 9.18 24.03
C ASP A 179 1.25 9.22 22.85
N GLU A 180 2.46 8.69 23.02
CA GLU A 180 3.40 8.48 21.93
C GLU A 180 2.88 7.44 20.92
N ALA A 181 2.23 6.37 21.39
CA ALA A 181 1.59 5.41 20.50
C ALA A 181 0.48 6.05 19.65
N LYS A 182 -0.35 6.92 20.21
CA LYS A 182 -1.35 7.70 19.47
C LYS A 182 -0.71 8.61 18.44
N TRP A 183 0.35 9.32 18.85
CA TRP A 183 1.12 10.16 17.93
C TRP A 183 1.72 9.33 16.80
N TRP A 184 2.36 8.20 17.10
CA TRP A 184 2.98 7.29 16.14
C TRP A 184 1.96 6.77 15.13
N LEU A 185 0.80 6.29 15.58
CA LEU A 185 -0.29 5.86 14.69
C LEU A 185 -0.73 6.99 13.76
N LYS A 186 -0.91 8.19 14.28
CA LYS A 186 -1.28 9.36 13.46
C LYS A 186 -0.22 9.70 12.41
N GLN A 187 1.07 9.63 12.74
CA GLN A 187 2.15 9.86 11.77
C GLN A 187 2.20 8.81 10.66
N ALA A 188 1.79 7.57 10.94
CA ALA A 188 1.73 6.50 9.96
C ALA A 188 0.54 6.60 9.00
N ALA A 189 -0.47 7.42 9.29
CA ALA A 189 -1.71 7.50 8.51
C ALA A 189 -1.51 7.71 6.99
N PRO A 190 -0.58 8.55 6.49
CA PRO A 190 -0.36 8.68 5.04
C PRO A 190 -0.02 7.36 4.35
N VAL A 191 0.77 6.49 5.00
CA VAL A 191 1.13 5.16 4.49
C VAL A 191 -0.07 4.22 4.51
N LYS A 192 -0.83 4.25 5.61
CA LYS A 192 -1.92 3.30 5.86
C LYS A 192 -3.20 3.61 5.08
N TYR A 193 -3.36 4.84 4.61
CA TYR A 193 -4.49 5.23 3.77
C TYR A 193 -4.30 4.95 2.28
N VAL A 194 -3.11 4.50 1.89
CA VAL A 194 -2.80 4.06 0.52
C VAL A 194 -2.50 2.56 0.42
N ASP A 195 -2.92 1.80 1.43
CA ASP A 195 -2.72 0.35 1.50
C ASP A 195 -3.32 -0.33 0.25
N GLY A 196 -2.54 -1.18 -0.43
CA GLY A 196 -2.90 -1.80 -1.71
C GLY A 196 -2.60 -0.95 -2.96
N ALA A 197 -2.36 0.37 -2.85
CA ALA A 197 -2.18 1.25 -4.02
C ALA A 197 -1.04 0.83 -4.95
N TRP A 198 -0.04 0.09 -4.46
CA TRP A 198 1.08 -0.42 -5.27
C TRP A 198 0.66 -1.42 -6.36
N LEU A 199 -0.59 -1.89 -6.33
CA LEU A 199 -1.21 -2.74 -7.35
C LEU A 199 -2.39 -2.07 -8.06
N GLY A 200 -2.69 -0.81 -7.74
CA GLY A 200 -3.91 -0.12 -8.16
C GLY A 200 -4.11 0.03 -9.66
N HIS A 201 -3.05 -0.05 -10.44
CA HIS A 201 -3.12 0.19 -11.89
C HIS A 201 -2.74 -1.01 -12.75
N ILE A 202 -2.32 -2.16 -12.17
CA ILE A 202 -1.74 -3.26 -12.95
C ILE A 202 -2.75 -4.16 -13.66
N ASN A 203 -4.00 -4.25 -13.17
CA ASN A 203 -5.02 -5.15 -13.73
C ASN A 203 -6.17 -4.35 -14.35
N LYS A 204 -5.92 -3.74 -15.51
CA LYS A 204 -6.89 -2.96 -16.28
C LYS A 204 -7.03 -3.53 -17.68
N ILE A 205 -8.05 -3.10 -18.44
CA ILE A 205 -8.21 -3.49 -19.85
C ILE A 205 -7.01 -3.05 -20.70
N THR A 206 -6.28 -2.01 -20.27
CA THR A 206 -5.04 -1.58 -20.93
C THR A 206 -3.91 -2.58 -20.79
N THR A 207 -3.96 -3.48 -19.81
CA THR A 207 -2.96 -4.54 -19.61
C THR A 207 -2.95 -5.50 -20.81
N PRO A 208 -1.79 -5.76 -21.45
CA PRO A 208 -1.68 -6.75 -22.52
C PRO A 208 -2.23 -8.12 -22.06
N PHE A 209 -3.04 -8.76 -22.90
CA PHE A 209 -3.76 -9.97 -22.49
C PHE A 209 -2.85 -11.13 -22.09
N LYS A 210 -1.64 -11.20 -22.64
CA LYS A 210 -0.61 -12.16 -22.21
C LYS A 210 -0.22 -12.06 -20.74
N HIS A 211 -0.38 -10.87 -20.13
CA HIS A 211 -0.05 -10.63 -18.72
C HIS A 211 -1.25 -10.74 -17.79
N ARG A 212 -2.49 -10.86 -18.32
CA ARG A 212 -3.71 -10.76 -17.49
C ARG A 212 -3.79 -11.78 -16.36
N ASN A 213 -3.39 -13.03 -16.58
CA ASN A 213 -3.39 -14.03 -15.51
C ASN A 213 -2.46 -13.64 -14.37
N ILE A 214 -1.28 -13.11 -14.69
CA ILE A 214 -0.28 -12.66 -13.70
C ILE A 214 -0.79 -11.44 -12.94
N THR A 215 -1.29 -10.44 -13.67
CA THR A 215 -1.79 -9.21 -13.05
C THR A 215 -3.09 -9.43 -12.28
N LYS A 216 -3.95 -10.36 -12.72
CA LYS A 216 -5.13 -10.80 -11.96
C LYS A 216 -4.73 -11.43 -10.62
N ASN A 217 -3.76 -12.34 -10.63
CA ASN A 217 -3.28 -12.99 -9.40
C ASN A 217 -2.65 -11.97 -8.43
N ALA A 218 -1.85 -11.03 -8.94
CA ALA A 218 -1.32 -9.95 -8.13
C ALA A 218 -2.45 -9.02 -7.62
N TRP A 219 -3.46 -8.71 -8.46
CA TRP A 219 -4.59 -7.86 -8.06
C TRP A 219 -5.49 -8.51 -7.01
N GLN A 220 -5.45 -9.84 -6.86
CA GLN A 220 -6.13 -10.51 -5.76
C GLN A 220 -5.63 -10.01 -4.39
N VAL A 221 -4.31 -9.81 -4.25
CA VAL A 221 -3.72 -9.21 -3.05
C VAL A 221 -4.35 -7.83 -2.78
N MET A 222 -4.39 -6.95 -3.79
CA MET A 222 -5.07 -5.66 -3.63
C MET A 222 -6.54 -5.79 -3.24
N SER A 223 -7.25 -6.73 -3.82
CA SER A 223 -8.66 -6.96 -3.48
C SER A 223 -8.82 -7.33 -2.00
N GLU A 224 -7.90 -8.13 -1.46
CA GLU A 224 -7.89 -8.52 -0.05
C GLU A 224 -7.49 -7.36 0.87
N GLU A 225 -6.58 -6.47 0.44
CA GLU A 225 -6.32 -5.20 1.12
C GLU A 225 -7.60 -4.33 1.21
N LEU A 226 -8.45 -4.38 0.19
CA LEU A 226 -9.76 -3.74 0.17
C LEU A 226 -10.87 -4.59 0.84
N GLY A 227 -10.49 -5.68 1.52
CA GLY A 227 -11.38 -6.57 2.25
C GLY A 227 -12.27 -7.43 1.38
N ASP A 228 -11.93 -7.63 0.08
CA ASP A 228 -12.77 -8.31 -0.91
C ASP A 228 -14.19 -7.71 -1.02
N GLY A 229 -14.34 -6.43 -0.68
CA GLY A 229 -15.61 -5.74 -0.59
C GLY A 229 -16.36 -5.96 0.74
N ASP A 230 -15.73 -6.54 1.76
CA ASP A 230 -16.19 -6.53 3.15
C ASP A 230 -15.50 -5.39 3.91
N LEU A 231 -16.29 -4.40 4.30
CA LEU A 231 -15.77 -3.19 4.95
C LEU A 231 -15.07 -3.50 6.28
N ALA A 232 -15.50 -4.54 6.99
CA ALA A 232 -14.87 -4.95 8.26
C ALA A 232 -13.44 -5.51 8.08
N LYS A 233 -13.10 -5.90 6.85
CA LYS A 233 -11.77 -6.41 6.46
C LYS A 233 -10.98 -5.39 5.63
N ASN A 234 -11.56 -4.26 5.22
CA ASN A 234 -10.89 -3.24 4.42
C ASN A 234 -9.86 -2.51 5.29
N HIS A 235 -8.59 -2.62 4.96
CA HIS A 235 -7.49 -2.11 5.77
C HIS A 235 -7.56 -0.60 5.98
N VAL A 236 -7.85 0.16 4.94
CA VAL A 236 -8.00 1.63 5.03
C VAL A 236 -9.16 2.02 5.94
N TYR A 237 -10.30 1.33 5.83
CA TYR A 237 -11.45 1.57 6.70
C TYR A 237 -11.14 1.25 8.15
N VAL A 238 -10.53 0.08 8.41
CA VAL A 238 -10.14 -0.35 9.76
C VAL A 238 -9.13 0.63 10.38
N TYR A 239 -8.18 1.14 9.58
CA TYR A 239 -7.25 2.15 10.07
C TYR A 239 -7.92 3.49 10.36
N ARG A 240 -8.91 3.91 9.56
CA ARG A 240 -9.72 5.10 9.84
C ARG A 240 -10.47 4.96 11.15
N GLN A 241 -11.09 3.80 11.42
CA GLN A 241 -11.72 3.53 12.69
C GLN A 241 -10.72 3.61 13.86
N LEU A 242 -9.49 3.10 13.67
CA LEU A 242 -8.44 3.24 14.68
C LEU A 242 -8.08 4.72 14.91
N MET A 243 -8.05 5.56 13.86
CA MET A 243 -7.82 7.01 14.00
C MET A 243 -8.97 7.69 14.76
N ASP A 244 -10.21 7.29 14.55
CA ASP A 244 -11.36 7.77 15.29
C ASP A 244 -11.28 7.35 16.77
N ASP A 245 -10.94 6.09 17.05
CA ASP A 245 -10.77 5.55 18.42
C ASP A 245 -9.70 6.30 19.23
N ILE A 246 -8.66 6.77 18.59
CA ILE A 246 -7.59 7.55 19.24
C ILE A 246 -7.82 9.07 19.21
N GLU A 247 -8.96 9.51 18.68
CA GLU A 247 -9.35 10.93 18.56
C GLU A 247 -8.34 11.75 17.72
N ALA A 248 -7.78 11.15 16.66
CA ALA A 248 -6.80 11.80 15.79
C ALA A 248 -7.40 12.95 14.96
N ASN A 249 -8.73 12.94 14.74
CA ASN A 249 -9.51 13.95 14.01
C ASN A 249 -8.91 14.29 12.64
N LEU A 250 -8.59 13.25 11.85
CA LEU A 250 -8.07 13.40 10.49
C LEU A 250 -9.23 13.58 9.49
N PRO A 251 -9.11 14.50 8.54
CA PRO A 251 -10.08 14.62 7.43
C PRO A 251 -9.94 13.45 6.44
N ALA A 252 -10.78 13.46 5.41
CA ALA A 252 -10.67 12.50 4.31
C ALA A 252 -9.28 12.58 3.64
N ALA A 253 -8.65 11.44 3.39
CA ALA A 253 -7.26 11.39 2.94
C ALA A 253 -7.05 11.91 1.51
N ASP A 254 -8.10 11.94 0.69
CA ASP A 254 -8.14 12.52 -0.65
C ASP A 254 -8.49 14.03 -0.65
N SER A 255 -8.70 14.63 0.53
CA SER A 255 -8.97 16.07 0.67
C SER A 255 -7.69 16.89 0.80
N GLU A 256 -7.72 18.15 0.32
CA GLU A 256 -6.62 19.09 0.50
C GLU A 256 -6.33 19.37 2.00
N ASP A 257 -7.36 19.27 2.85
CA ASP A 257 -7.20 19.47 4.29
C ASP A 257 -6.32 18.40 4.94
N PHE A 258 -6.28 17.16 4.40
CA PHE A 258 -5.44 16.09 4.96
C PHE A 258 -3.95 16.43 4.97
N ILE A 259 -3.49 17.15 3.98
CA ILE A 259 -2.08 17.57 3.87
C ILE A 259 -1.75 18.84 4.66
N ASN A 260 -2.75 19.46 5.34
CA ASN A 260 -2.57 20.71 6.03
C ASN A 260 -1.62 20.54 7.25
N PRO A 261 -0.63 21.45 7.43
CA PRO A 261 0.31 21.41 8.57
C PRO A 261 -0.34 21.40 9.95
N ARG A 262 -1.59 21.89 10.07
CA ARG A 262 -2.35 21.87 11.34
C ARG A 262 -2.50 20.47 11.93
N HIS A 263 -2.48 19.41 11.10
CA HIS A 263 -2.57 18.03 11.55
C HIS A 263 -1.27 17.49 12.14
N LYS A 264 -0.16 18.23 11.99
CA LYS A 264 1.16 17.90 12.56
C LYS A 264 1.65 16.49 12.15
N MET A 265 1.34 16.07 10.93
CA MET A 265 1.89 14.87 10.32
C MET A 265 3.19 15.25 9.58
N ASP A 266 4.30 15.22 10.30
CA ASP A 266 5.58 15.80 9.89
C ASP A 266 6.70 14.76 9.66
N GLN A 267 6.39 13.47 9.79
CA GLN A 267 7.33 12.39 9.53
C GLN A 267 7.53 12.17 8.02
N THR A 268 8.49 12.88 7.43
CA THR A 268 8.80 12.87 5.99
C THR A 268 8.93 11.45 5.43
N ARG A 269 9.53 10.53 6.19
CA ARG A 269 9.71 9.13 5.78
C ARG A 269 8.40 8.40 5.48
N CYS A 270 7.34 8.67 6.27
CA CYS A 270 6.03 8.08 6.03
C CYS A 270 5.38 8.62 4.75
N TRP A 271 5.50 9.92 4.49
CA TRP A 271 5.02 10.51 3.24
C TRP A 271 5.79 9.99 2.03
N LYS A 272 7.13 9.85 2.15
CA LYS A 272 7.97 9.27 1.09
C LYS A 272 7.58 7.82 0.77
N ALA A 273 7.34 6.99 1.79
CA ALA A 273 6.88 5.62 1.61
C ALA A 273 5.47 5.56 0.97
N ALA A 274 4.54 6.44 1.40
CA ALA A 274 3.22 6.56 0.78
C ALA A 274 3.32 6.95 -0.71
N MET A 275 4.25 7.86 -1.04
CA MET A 275 4.51 8.24 -2.43
C MET A 275 4.99 7.05 -3.26
N ALA A 276 5.90 6.22 -2.75
CA ALA A 276 6.37 5.04 -3.47
C ALA A 276 5.22 4.06 -3.78
N GLN A 277 4.31 3.83 -2.82
CA GLN A 277 3.13 2.99 -3.00
C GLN A 277 2.20 3.52 -4.11
N LEU A 278 1.97 4.83 -4.15
CA LEU A 278 1.12 5.46 -5.17
C LEU A 278 1.77 5.49 -6.57
N LEU A 279 3.10 5.59 -6.62
CA LEU A 279 3.83 5.78 -7.86
C LEU A 279 4.18 4.49 -8.58
N ILE A 280 4.46 3.39 -7.84
CA ILE A 280 5.08 2.20 -8.41
C ILE A 280 4.21 1.53 -9.48
N SER A 281 2.89 1.53 -9.33
CA SER A 281 1.96 0.99 -10.32
C SER A 281 1.34 2.04 -11.25
N LEU A 282 1.66 3.31 -11.08
CA LEU A 282 1.03 4.42 -11.84
C LEU A 282 1.26 4.31 -13.35
N PHE A 283 2.39 3.74 -13.76
CA PHE A 283 2.77 3.51 -15.14
C PHE A 283 2.94 2.00 -15.40
N PRO A 284 1.85 1.22 -15.42
CA PRO A 284 1.89 -0.25 -15.34
C PRO A 284 2.60 -0.90 -16.53
N HIS A 285 2.61 -0.27 -17.72
CA HIS A 285 3.31 -0.80 -18.89
C HIS A 285 4.82 -0.58 -18.81
N ASP A 286 5.23 0.53 -18.18
CA ASP A 286 6.65 0.84 -18.00
C ASP A 286 7.26 0.13 -16.80
N PHE A 287 6.50 -0.10 -15.71
CA PHE A 287 7.03 -0.54 -14.41
C PHE A 287 6.31 -1.78 -13.84
N LEU A 288 5.74 -2.65 -14.69
CA LEU A 288 5.09 -3.88 -14.22
C LEU A 288 6.05 -4.79 -13.42
N PRO A 289 7.27 -5.11 -13.89
CA PRO A 289 8.19 -5.94 -13.12
C PRO A 289 8.57 -5.33 -11.76
N GLU A 290 8.78 -4.01 -11.73
CA GLU A 290 9.07 -3.27 -10.50
C GLU A 290 7.87 -3.33 -9.54
N SER A 291 6.64 -3.20 -10.05
CA SER A 291 5.41 -3.30 -9.24
C SER A 291 5.27 -4.69 -8.63
N LEU A 292 5.54 -5.75 -9.39
CA LEU A 292 5.51 -7.14 -8.89
C LEU A 292 6.60 -7.38 -7.84
N GLY A 293 7.80 -6.86 -8.07
CA GLY A 293 8.91 -6.95 -7.10
C GLY A 293 8.63 -6.17 -5.81
N PHE A 294 8.03 -4.98 -5.92
CA PHE A 294 7.60 -4.16 -4.79
C PHE A 294 6.55 -4.91 -3.96
N ASN A 295 5.53 -5.47 -4.61
CA ASN A 295 4.51 -6.28 -3.97
C ASN A 295 5.14 -7.43 -3.17
N MET A 296 6.07 -8.17 -3.78
CA MET A 296 6.74 -9.30 -3.11
C MET A 296 7.50 -8.90 -1.84
N ALA A 297 8.05 -7.69 -1.78
CA ALA A 297 8.70 -7.19 -0.57
C ALA A 297 7.69 -6.73 0.49
N TYR A 298 6.60 -6.09 0.07
CA TYR A 298 5.57 -5.56 0.97
C TYR A 298 4.77 -6.66 1.66
N GLU A 299 4.51 -7.77 0.96
CA GLU A 299 3.77 -8.91 1.52
C GLU A 299 4.63 -9.82 2.40
N SER A 300 5.93 -9.54 2.54
CA SER A 300 6.78 -10.23 3.49
C SER A 300 6.51 -9.70 4.90
N LEU A 301 6.20 -10.57 5.86
CA LEU A 301 5.86 -10.19 7.23
C LEU A 301 7.03 -9.45 7.93
N PRO A 302 6.94 -8.14 8.18
CA PRO A 302 8.04 -7.42 8.81
C PRO A 302 7.94 -7.46 10.34
N LEU A 303 9.08 -7.58 11.01
CA LEU A 303 9.19 -7.65 12.47
C LEU A 303 8.46 -6.52 13.21
N HIS A 304 8.39 -5.32 12.63
CA HIS A 304 7.73 -4.19 13.29
C HIS A 304 6.22 -4.40 13.46
N LEU A 305 5.54 -5.14 12.58
CA LEU A 305 4.11 -5.46 12.75
C LEU A 305 3.89 -6.28 14.02
N LEU A 306 4.67 -7.35 14.22
CA LEU A 306 4.60 -8.21 15.40
C LEU A 306 4.83 -7.41 16.70
N LYS A 307 5.85 -6.54 16.71
CA LYS A 307 6.15 -5.66 17.84
C LYS A 307 5.01 -4.68 18.09
N THR A 308 4.46 -4.06 17.03
CA THR A 308 3.39 -3.07 17.13
C THR A 308 2.13 -3.69 17.74
N VAL A 309 1.70 -4.88 17.28
CA VAL A 309 0.55 -5.59 17.87
C VAL A 309 0.76 -5.83 19.36
N LYS A 310 1.92 -6.36 19.75
CA LYS A 310 2.20 -6.62 21.14
C LYS A 310 2.18 -5.35 21.99
N GLU A 311 2.83 -4.30 21.54
CA GLU A 311 2.98 -3.07 22.30
C GLU A 311 1.69 -2.23 22.34
N LEU A 312 0.86 -2.24 21.28
CA LEU A 312 -0.48 -1.65 21.30
C LEU A 312 -1.39 -2.30 22.35
N ARG A 313 -1.36 -3.64 22.45
CA ARG A 313 -2.09 -4.35 23.52
C ARG A 313 -1.63 -3.94 24.92
N GLU A 314 -0.33 -3.72 25.12
CA GLU A 314 0.24 -3.29 26.40
C GLU A 314 -0.22 -1.87 26.80
N VAL A 315 -0.33 -0.96 25.83
CA VAL A 315 -0.84 0.42 26.06
C VAL A 315 -2.37 0.52 25.94
N ARG A 316 -3.06 -0.59 25.72
CA ARG A 316 -4.53 -0.71 25.62
C ARG A 316 -5.10 0.15 24.48
N LEU A 317 -4.48 0.03 23.31
CA LEU A 317 -5.00 0.51 22.02
C LEU A 317 -5.37 -0.69 21.16
N ASN A 318 -6.27 -0.48 20.19
CA ASN A 318 -6.76 -1.53 19.31
C ASN A 318 -5.66 -1.95 18.30
N PRO A 319 -5.21 -3.21 18.30
CA PRO A 319 -4.19 -3.70 17.38
C PRO A 319 -4.75 -4.29 16.08
N TYR A 320 -6.07 -4.33 15.90
CA TYR A 320 -6.76 -5.14 14.88
C TYR A 320 -6.24 -4.90 13.47
N TYR A 321 -5.98 -3.65 13.08
CA TYR A 321 -5.39 -3.33 11.78
C TYR A 321 -4.10 -4.12 11.51
N PHE A 322 -3.20 -4.16 12.48
CA PHE A 322 -1.91 -4.86 12.36
C PHE A 322 -2.07 -6.38 12.48
N GLU A 323 -3.09 -6.86 13.19
CA GLU A 323 -3.41 -8.28 13.30
C GLU A 323 -3.94 -8.85 11.98
N LEU A 324 -4.70 -8.08 11.21
CA LEU A 324 -5.13 -8.46 9.86
C LEU A 324 -3.92 -8.81 8.99
N HIS A 325 -2.92 -7.94 8.89
CA HIS A 325 -1.72 -8.18 8.11
C HIS A 325 -0.97 -9.45 8.55
N ILE A 326 -0.80 -9.67 9.85
CA ILE A 326 -0.14 -10.88 10.37
C ILE A 326 -0.89 -12.15 9.95
N SER A 327 -2.20 -12.09 9.78
CA SER A 327 -3.00 -13.26 9.42
C SER A 327 -2.93 -13.62 7.93
N ILE A 328 -2.67 -12.63 7.05
CA ILE A 328 -2.69 -12.81 5.59
C ILE A 328 -1.29 -12.84 4.97
N ASP A 329 -0.29 -12.19 5.58
CA ASP A 329 1.09 -12.10 5.07
C ASP A 329 1.90 -13.34 5.51
N ASN A 330 1.55 -14.51 4.99
CA ASN A 330 2.30 -15.73 5.27
C ASN A 330 2.96 -16.31 4.01
N ALA A 331 4.10 -16.98 4.22
CA ALA A 331 4.94 -17.49 3.14
C ALA A 331 4.43 -18.81 2.52
N ASP A 332 3.51 -19.51 3.19
CA ASP A 332 3.08 -20.85 2.74
C ASP A 332 1.92 -20.78 1.75
N SER A 333 0.93 -19.88 1.96
CA SER A 333 -0.29 -19.79 1.14
C SER A 333 -0.87 -18.39 1.06
N GLY A 334 -0.33 -17.42 1.84
CA GLY A 334 -0.83 -16.06 1.90
C GLY A 334 -0.27 -15.14 0.81
N HIS A 335 -0.38 -13.84 1.05
CA HIS A 335 0.04 -12.79 0.12
C HIS A 335 1.51 -12.93 -0.32
N ALA A 336 2.42 -13.30 0.60
CA ALA A 336 3.83 -13.49 0.27
C ALA A 336 4.04 -14.60 -0.78
N ALA A 337 3.33 -15.73 -0.65
CA ALA A 337 3.38 -16.82 -1.64
C ALA A 337 2.78 -16.40 -2.99
N MET A 338 1.67 -15.66 -2.97
CA MET A 338 1.01 -15.16 -4.18
C MET A 338 1.87 -14.14 -4.91
N ALA A 339 2.50 -13.22 -4.19
CA ALA A 339 3.40 -12.22 -4.75
C ALA A 339 4.66 -12.87 -5.37
N MET A 340 5.23 -13.87 -4.70
CA MET A 340 6.33 -14.67 -5.25
C MET A 340 5.91 -15.39 -6.54
N ALA A 341 4.73 -16.01 -6.55
CA ALA A 341 4.21 -16.71 -7.73
C ALA A 341 4.03 -15.75 -8.91
N ALA A 342 3.47 -14.56 -8.69
CA ALA A 342 3.28 -13.55 -9.73
C ALA A 342 4.62 -13.10 -10.36
N VAL A 343 5.67 -12.88 -9.55
CA VAL A 343 7.03 -12.59 -10.04
C VAL A 343 7.56 -13.76 -10.87
N ALA A 344 7.45 -14.99 -10.35
CA ALA A 344 7.98 -16.16 -11.00
C ALA A 344 7.27 -16.43 -12.34
N ASP A 345 5.95 -16.34 -12.39
CA ASP A 345 5.16 -16.52 -13.61
C ASP A 345 5.46 -15.46 -14.66
N TYR A 346 5.72 -14.22 -14.21
CA TYR A 346 6.12 -13.14 -15.11
C TYR A 346 7.50 -13.42 -15.75
N ILE A 347 8.48 -13.81 -14.96
CA ILE A 347 9.83 -14.11 -15.48
C ILE A 347 9.80 -15.32 -16.42
N ASP A 348 9.08 -16.39 -16.07
CA ASP A 348 8.93 -17.58 -16.93
C ASP A 348 8.24 -17.23 -18.26
N LEU A 349 7.22 -16.36 -18.24
CA LEU A 349 6.57 -15.88 -19.45
C LEU A 349 7.54 -15.09 -20.34
N VAL A 350 8.32 -14.17 -19.77
CA VAL A 350 9.33 -13.38 -20.50
C VAL A 350 10.41 -14.29 -21.08
N GLU A 351 10.89 -15.29 -20.32
CA GLU A 351 11.88 -16.25 -20.80
C GLU A 351 11.35 -17.04 -22.01
N LYS A 352 10.11 -17.52 -21.92
CA LYS A 352 9.44 -18.27 -22.98
C LYS A 352 9.25 -17.46 -24.27
N GLU A 353 8.89 -16.18 -24.15
CA GLU A 353 8.55 -15.34 -25.30
C GLU A 353 9.74 -14.57 -25.88
N GLU A 354 10.64 -14.11 -25.01
CA GLU A 354 11.69 -13.14 -25.36
C GLU A 354 13.12 -13.67 -25.09
N GLY A 355 13.23 -14.81 -24.40
CA GLY A 355 14.49 -15.50 -24.13
C GLY A 355 15.16 -15.09 -22.81
N ALA A 356 16.24 -15.83 -22.46
CA ALA A 356 16.90 -15.75 -21.15
C ALA A 356 17.51 -14.38 -20.83
N GLU A 357 17.98 -13.62 -21.81
CA GLU A 357 18.56 -12.28 -21.57
C GLU A 357 17.47 -11.28 -21.17
N ALA A 358 16.30 -11.34 -21.84
CA ALA A 358 15.14 -10.54 -21.47
C ALA A 358 14.61 -10.92 -20.08
N ALA A 359 14.56 -12.22 -19.76
CA ALA A 359 14.17 -12.72 -18.44
C ALA A 359 15.13 -12.21 -17.34
N GLN A 360 16.45 -12.21 -17.59
CA GLN A 360 17.42 -11.67 -16.65
C GLN A 360 17.26 -10.13 -16.45
N THR A 361 16.91 -9.42 -17.51
CA THR A 361 16.60 -7.99 -17.43
C THR A 361 15.31 -7.77 -16.61
N ALA A 362 14.28 -8.55 -16.86
CA ALA A 362 13.03 -8.54 -16.11
C ALA A 362 13.25 -8.86 -14.62
N TRP A 363 14.11 -9.83 -14.31
CA TRP A 363 14.50 -10.15 -12.94
C TRP A 363 15.16 -8.96 -12.22
N ARG A 364 16.11 -8.28 -12.85
CA ARG A 364 16.73 -7.07 -12.28
C ARG A 364 15.69 -5.97 -12.01
N ARG A 365 14.69 -5.85 -12.85
CA ARG A 365 13.60 -4.91 -12.66
C ARG A 365 12.73 -5.30 -11.46
N CYS A 366 12.42 -6.58 -11.28
CA CYS A 366 11.75 -7.06 -10.07
C CYS A 366 12.59 -6.78 -8.81
N GLN A 367 13.91 -7.02 -8.88
CA GLN A 367 14.83 -6.67 -7.78
C GLN A 367 14.81 -5.17 -7.47
N ALA A 368 14.73 -4.31 -8.48
CA ALA A 368 14.66 -2.85 -8.29
C ALA A 368 13.40 -2.45 -7.49
N GLY A 369 12.25 -3.01 -7.83
CA GLY A 369 11.00 -2.78 -7.08
C GLY A 369 11.06 -3.32 -5.65
N TYR A 370 11.61 -4.51 -5.47
CA TYR A 370 11.84 -5.10 -4.15
C TYR A 370 12.72 -4.22 -3.26
N ILE A 371 13.84 -3.73 -3.82
CA ILE A 371 14.77 -2.83 -3.13
C ILE A 371 14.09 -1.50 -2.78
N LEU A 372 13.24 -0.96 -3.66
CA LEU A 372 12.49 0.26 -3.38
C LEU A 372 11.59 0.08 -2.16
N ALA A 373 10.88 -1.03 -2.07
CA ALA A 373 10.00 -1.32 -0.94
C ALA A 373 10.77 -1.47 0.38
N GLU A 374 11.87 -2.22 0.40
CA GLU A 374 12.70 -2.40 1.59
C GLU A 374 13.47 -1.13 1.99
N GLY A 375 13.87 -0.32 1.02
CA GLY A 375 14.65 0.90 1.26
C GLY A 375 13.86 2.07 1.83
N LEU A 376 12.52 1.98 1.90
CA LEU A 376 11.66 3.06 2.38
C LEU A 376 10.91 2.66 3.65
N PRO A 377 11.37 3.09 4.83
CA PRO A 377 10.70 2.78 6.09
C PRO A 377 9.27 3.33 6.15
N THR A 378 8.32 2.46 6.47
CA THR A 378 6.88 2.79 6.56
C THR A 378 6.44 3.27 7.93
N THR A 379 7.33 3.17 8.93
CA THR A 379 7.04 3.47 10.33
C THR A 379 7.60 4.81 10.76
N PRO A 380 6.88 5.58 11.61
CA PRO A 380 7.41 6.79 12.23
C PRO A 380 8.59 6.49 13.15
N GLU A 381 9.44 7.48 13.37
CA GLU A 381 10.49 7.43 14.40
C GLU A 381 9.94 7.97 15.71
N SER A 382 9.91 7.13 16.74
CA SER A 382 9.44 7.50 18.05
C SER A 382 10.38 8.47 18.75
N PRO A 383 9.91 9.64 19.22
CA PRO A 383 10.76 10.65 19.86
C PRO A 383 11.43 10.16 21.15
N SER A 384 10.75 9.32 21.93
CA SER A 384 11.25 8.82 23.22
C SER A 384 12.20 7.64 23.05
N LEU A 385 12.07 6.88 21.98
CA LEU A 385 12.93 5.78 21.66
C LEU A 385 14.05 6.33 20.77
N LYS A 386 15.26 6.30 21.24
CA LYS A 386 16.42 6.50 20.39
C LYS A 386 16.48 5.30 19.44
N VAL A 387 15.84 5.44 18.28
CA VAL A 387 15.99 4.47 17.20
C VAL A 387 17.46 4.55 16.79
N GLU A 388 18.19 3.48 17.04
CA GLU A 388 19.49 3.33 16.43
C GLU A 388 19.27 3.26 14.92
N PRO A 389 19.96 4.07 14.12
CA PRO A 389 19.77 4.07 12.68
C PRO A 389 19.97 2.64 12.17
N GLU A 390 18.93 2.04 11.64
CA GLU A 390 19.02 0.78 10.90
C GLU A 390 19.78 1.07 9.62
N GLY A 391 21.03 0.69 9.58
CA GLY A 391 21.93 0.90 8.45
C GLY A 391 23.29 0.26 8.71
N PRO A 392 24.09 0.07 7.68
CA PRO A 392 25.43 -0.44 7.86
C PRO A 392 26.20 0.47 8.81
N PHE A 393 26.86 -0.12 9.78
CA PHE A 393 27.73 0.59 10.69
C PHE A 393 29.18 0.10 10.51
N PRO A 394 30.13 1.00 10.33
CA PRO A 394 30.07 2.48 10.22
C PRO A 394 29.35 2.96 8.94
N ARG A 395 28.75 4.18 8.97
CA ARG A 395 27.92 4.75 7.88
C ARG A 395 28.74 5.35 6.75
N THR A 396 29.91 5.91 7.10
CA THR A 396 30.82 6.54 6.15
C THR A 396 32.24 6.04 6.38
N GLU A 397 33.12 6.23 5.40
CA GLU A 397 34.54 5.95 5.56
C GLU A 397 35.19 6.84 6.64
N THR A 398 34.68 8.06 6.79
CA THR A 398 35.06 8.99 7.86
C THR A 398 34.67 8.43 9.25
N GLU A 399 33.46 7.85 9.41
CA GLU A 399 33.08 7.17 10.66
C GLU A 399 33.98 5.95 10.96
N ALA A 400 34.27 5.14 9.94
CA ALA A 400 35.14 3.98 10.09
C ALA A 400 36.54 4.40 10.59
N THR A 401 37.12 5.39 9.92
CA THR A 401 38.44 5.94 10.29
C THR A 401 38.43 6.56 11.70
N LEU A 402 37.36 7.27 12.07
CA LEU A 402 37.19 7.87 13.38
C LEU A 402 37.12 6.80 14.49
N LEU A 403 36.39 5.70 14.26
CA LEU A 403 36.30 4.59 15.20
C LEU A 403 37.63 3.88 15.37
N ASP A 404 38.40 3.68 14.32
CA ASP A 404 39.75 3.12 14.39
C ASP A 404 40.66 4.00 15.23
N ILE A 405 40.58 5.34 15.05
CA ILE A 405 41.31 6.30 15.87
C ILE A 405 40.95 6.16 17.35
N PHE A 406 39.64 6.15 17.67
CA PHE A 406 39.20 6.00 19.07
C PHE A 406 39.57 4.64 19.64
N ALA A 407 39.46 3.55 18.91
CA ALA A 407 39.86 2.21 19.33
C ALA A 407 41.35 2.13 19.66
N ALA A 408 42.20 2.68 18.78
CA ALA A 408 43.64 2.74 18.99
C ALA A 408 44.02 3.52 20.26
N LYS A 409 43.25 4.56 20.59
CA LYS A 409 43.56 5.46 21.73
C LYS A 409 42.79 5.06 23.01
N ALA A 410 41.78 4.21 22.95
CA ALA A 410 40.91 3.89 24.09
C ALA A 410 41.69 3.41 25.32
N PHE A 411 42.70 2.56 25.16
CA PHE A 411 43.52 2.03 26.25
C PHE A 411 44.26 3.13 27.05
N VAL A 412 44.84 4.08 26.32
CA VAL A 412 45.57 5.19 26.95
C VAL A 412 44.61 6.23 27.50
N ALA A 413 43.60 6.57 26.73
CA ALA A 413 42.56 7.54 27.11
C ALA A 413 41.76 7.08 28.35
N HIS A 414 41.43 5.81 28.47
CA HIS A 414 40.75 5.25 29.66
C HIS A 414 41.60 5.48 30.92
N LYS A 415 42.90 5.25 30.87
CA LYS A 415 43.81 5.48 32.02
C LYS A 415 43.98 6.96 32.37
N ILE A 416 44.04 7.84 31.38
CA ILE A 416 44.21 9.29 31.60
C ILE A 416 42.92 9.91 32.19
N HIS A 417 41.75 9.48 31.73
CA HIS A 417 40.46 10.02 32.14
C HIS A 417 39.80 9.27 33.28
N CYS A 418 40.48 8.36 33.98
CA CYS A 418 39.90 7.54 35.06
C CYS A 418 39.22 8.34 36.19
N ASN A 419 39.57 9.62 36.36
CA ASN A 419 38.95 10.52 37.34
C ASN A 419 37.99 11.54 36.68
N SER A 420 37.73 11.43 35.38
CA SER A 420 36.84 12.37 34.68
C SER A 420 35.39 12.18 35.10
N ARG A 421 34.72 13.30 35.44
CA ARG A 421 33.27 13.35 35.68
C ARG A 421 32.49 13.70 34.43
N LEU A 422 33.17 13.81 33.27
CA LEU A 422 32.53 14.13 32.01
C LEU A 422 31.59 13.00 31.61
N LYS A 423 30.35 13.36 31.31
CA LYS A 423 29.34 12.46 30.75
C LYS A 423 29.11 12.78 29.27
N ILE A 424 29.04 11.74 28.45
CA ILE A 424 28.64 11.79 27.06
C ILE A 424 27.36 10.96 26.96
N GLY A 425 26.23 11.62 26.77
CA GLY A 425 24.92 10.95 26.85
C GLY A 425 24.68 10.31 28.22
N ARG A 426 24.43 9.03 28.24
CA ARG A 426 24.07 8.24 29.46
C ARG A 426 25.25 7.66 30.24
N ARG A 427 26.49 7.72 29.72
CA ARG A 427 27.66 7.10 30.36
C ARG A 427 28.77 8.13 30.62
N SER A 428 29.63 7.81 31.55
CA SER A 428 30.84 8.60 31.75
C SER A 428 31.85 8.39 30.61
N LEU A 429 32.74 9.36 30.37
CA LEU A 429 33.79 9.21 29.38
C LEU A 429 34.68 7.99 29.69
N VAL A 430 34.88 7.68 30.97
CA VAL A 430 35.66 6.53 31.40
C VAL A 430 35.01 5.21 30.99
N ASP A 431 33.69 5.12 31.18
CA ASP A 431 32.93 3.92 30.76
C ASP A 431 32.98 3.76 29.24
N TRP A 432 32.81 4.86 28.49
CA TRP A 432 32.86 4.82 27.04
C TRP A 432 34.21 4.33 26.47
N LEU A 433 35.31 4.73 27.11
CA LEU A 433 36.67 4.42 26.67
C LEU A 433 37.22 3.13 27.30
N GLU A 434 36.38 2.29 27.93
CA GLU A 434 36.81 0.98 28.41
C GLU A 434 37.23 0.10 27.20
N PRO A 435 38.50 -0.35 27.12
CA PRO A 435 39.03 -0.95 25.90
C PRO A 435 38.33 -2.22 25.43
N LYS A 436 37.82 -3.05 26.38
CA LYS A 436 37.10 -4.27 26.02
C LYS A 436 35.70 -3.97 25.51
N ALA A 437 35.00 -3.00 26.11
CA ALA A 437 33.69 -2.56 25.66
C ALA A 437 33.79 -1.86 24.31
N PHE A 438 34.85 -1.07 24.09
CA PHE A 438 35.05 -0.37 22.81
C PHE A 438 35.41 -1.29 21.63
N ALA A 439 35.74 -2.56 21.86
CA ALA A 439 35.89 -3.57 20.81
C ALA A 439 34.52 -4.05 20.24
N ASP A 440 33.42 -3.80 20.94
CA ASP A 440 32.08 -4.16 20.51
C ASP A 440 31.51 -3.09 19.55
N LYS A 441 31.01 -3.53 18.37
CA LYS A 441 30.47 -2.63 17.35
C LYS A 441 29.23 -1.87 17.81
N GLN A 442 28.38 -2.49 18.61
CA GLN A 442 27.19 -1.86 19.14
C GLN A 442 27.57 -0.75 20.14
N TRP A 443 28.55 -0.99 20.95
CA TRP A 443 29.09 0.01 21.87
C TRP A 443 29.69 1.22 21.11
N GLN A 444 30.47 0.96 20.05
CA GLN A 444 31.01 2.00 19.18
C GLN A 444 29.91 2.86 18.55
N LYS A 445 28.83 2.23 18.08
CA LYS A 445 27.68 2.91 17.49
C LYS A 445 26.99 3.81 18.53
N GLU A 446 26.70 3.29 19.73
CA GLU A 446 26.12 4.06 20.83
C GLU A 446 27.01 5.24 21.22
N PHE A 447 28.33 5.05 21.25
CA PHE A 447 29.31 6.09 21.55
C PHE A 447 29.24 7.24 20.55
N LEU A 448 29.27 6.96 19.24
CA LEU A 448 29.22 7.99 18.20
C LEU A 448 27.87 8.75 18.22
N VAL A 449 26.77 8.06 18.46
CA VAL A 449 25.45 8.70 18.61
C VAL A 449 25.42 9.62 19.81
N ASP A 450 25.88 9.17 20.97
CA ASP A 450 25.87 9.99 22.20
C ASP A 450 26.89 11.15 22.09
N LEU A 451 28.05 10.94 21.47
CA LEU A 451 29.04 11.99 21.23
C LEU A 451 28.50 13.05 20.27
N GLY A 452 27.90 12.62 19.13
CA GLY A 452 27.33 13.53 18.14
C GLY A 452 26.17 14.38 18.65
N ASN A 453 25.49 13.92 19.72
CA ASN A 453 24.42 14.67 20.39
C ASN A 453 24.90 15.48 21.62
N CYS A 454 26.17 15.38 21.99
CA CYS A 454 26.73 16.00 23.21
C CYS A 454 27.13 17.46 23.00
N LYS A 455 26.16 18.39 23.06
CA LYS A 455 26.45 19.83 23.06
C LYS A 455 27.07 20.25 24.40
N PRO A 456 28.04 21.16 24.42
CA PRO A 456 28.69 21.87 23.31
C PRO A 456 29.92 21.15 22.74
N TRP A 457 30.17 19.87 23.08
CA TRP A 457 31.31 19.11 22.63
C TRP A 457 31.30 18.90 21.12
N VAL A 458 30.14 18.57 20.58
CA VAL A 458 29.88 18.47 19.16
C VAL A 458 28.71 19.37 18.80
N ILE A 459 28.94 20.28 17.83
CA ILE A 459 27.91 21.08 17.18
C ILE A 459 27.85 20.58 15.74
N LYS A 460 26.81 19.79 15.45
CA LYS A 460 26.63 19.16 14.14
C LYS A 460 26.71 20.19 13.02
N GLY A 461 27.56 19.94 12.03
CA GLY A 461 27.79 20.83 10.88
C GLY A 461 28.68 22.04 11.15
N ASP A 462 29.29 22.12 12.34
CA ASP A 462 30.18 23.25 12.66
C ASP A 462 31.31 22.76 13.56
N SER A 463 32.33 22.23 12.93
CA SER A 463 33.52 21.71 13.61
C SER A 463 34.28 22.83 14.34
N GLU A 464 34.34 24.05 13.80
CA GLU A 464 35.06 25.20 14.38
C GLU A 464 34.41 25.69 15.69
N LYS A 465 33.09 25.57 15.86
CA LYS A 465 32.41 25.91 17.11
C LYS A 465 32.41 24.74 18.10
N SER A 466 32.69 23.52 17.64
CA SER A 466 32.67 22.34 18.49
C SER A 466 33.82 22.36 19.52
N ARG A 467 33.44 22.19 20.80
CA ARG A 467 34.43 22.18 21.88
C ARG A 467 35.43 21.05 21.76
N LEU A 468 35.05 19.90 21.23
CA LEU A 468 35.95 18.76 21.00
C LEU A 468 37.14 19.17 20.13
N VAL A 469 36.92 19.83 19.03
CA VAL A 469 37.96 20.30 18.12
C VAL A 469 38.85 21.32 18.82
N LYS A 470 38.28 22.28 19.58
CA LYS A 470 39.02 23.26 20.34
C LYS A 470 39.94 22.65 21.39
N GLU A 471 39.47 21.62 22.09
CA GLU A 471 40.29 20.93 23.10
C GLU A 471 41.38 20.06 22.49
N LEU A 472 41.22 19.58 21.23
CA LEU A 472 42.20 18.82 20.47
C LEU A 472 43.23 19.72 19.73
N SER A 473 42.89 21.00 19.49
CA SER A 473 43.69 21.97 18.78
C SER A 473 44.78 22.62 19.68
N TRP A 474 45.63 23.45 19.10
CA TRP A 474 46.66 24.20 19.83
C TRP A 474 46.05 24.97 20.98
N GLU A 475 46.72 24.97 22.14
CA GLU A 475 46.28 25.54 23.42
C GLU A 475 45.12 24.78 24.10
N GLY A 476 44.51 23.77 23.47
CA GLY A 476 43.50 22.91 24.08
C GLY A 476 44.10 21.93 25.08
N LYS A 477 43.29 21.49 26.07
CA LYS A 477 43.74 20.59 27.13
C LYS A 477 44.09 19.18 26.65
N MET A 478 43.64 18.81 25.45
CA MET A 478 43.83 17.50 24.81
C MET A 478 44.82 17.62 23.62
N PHE A 479 45.48 18.78 23.48
CA PHE A 479 46.46 18.97 22.40
C PHE A 479 47.58 17.91 22.48
N GLY A 480 47.91 17.35 21.31
CA GLY A 480 48.92 16.28 21.19
C GLY A 480 48.40 14.86 21.50
N SER A 481 47.14 14.71 21.97
CA SER A 481 46.52 13.39 22.08
C SER A 481 46.09 12.81 20.72
N PHE A 482 45.83 13.69 19.75
CA PHE A 482 45.52 13.38 18.36
C PHE A 482 46.56 14.02 17.46
N THR A 483 46.96 13.35 16.38
CA THR A 483 47.75 13.97 15.31
C THR A 483 46.88 14.97 14.54
N GLN A 484 47.55 15.85 13.77
CA GLN A 484 46.81 16.82 12.96
C GLN A 484 45.84 16.13 11.98
N THR A 485 46.27 15.04 11.35
CA THR A 485 45.43 14.26 10.44
C THR A 485 44.21 13.67 11.15
N GLU A 486 44.39 13.17 12.36
CA GLU A 486 43.26 12.64 13.17
C GLU A 486 42.29 13.74 13.60
N VAL A 487 42.76 14.95 13.87
CA VAL A 487 41.91 16.11 14.17
C VAL A 487 41.10 16.50 12.94
N GLU A 488 41.69 16.45 11.73
CA GLU A 488 40.92 16.70 10.49
C GLU A 488 39.86 15.64 10.23
N VAL A 489 40.03 14.37 10.59
CA VAL A 489 39.02 13.34 10.55
C VAL A 489 37.86 13.67 11.53
N VAL A 490 38.17 14.11 12.75
CA VAL A 490 37.16 14.57 13.72
C VAL A 490 36.36 15.73 13.19
N LYS A 491 37.02 16.73 12.57
CA LYS A 491 36.33 17.88 11.93
C LYS A 491 35.43 17.42 10.80
N ALA A 492 35.94 16.62 9.87
CA ALA A 492 35.15 16.10 8.76
C ALA A 492 33.90 15.36 9.24
N TRP A 493 34.02 14.49 10.24
CA TRP A 493 32.89 13.79 10.83
C TRP A 493 31.85 14.74 11.44
N ILE A 494 32.28 15.77 12.20
CA ILE A 494 31.38 16.75 12.79
C ILE A 494 30.65 17.53 11.69
N ASP A 495 31.32 17.92 10.64
CA ASP A 495 30.75 18.68 9.53
C ASP A 495 29.78 17.81 8.70
N GLU A 496 30.10 16.53 8.49
CA GLU A 496 29.18 15.55 7.92
C GLU A 496 27.90 15.37 8.73
N LEU A 497 27.94 15.46 10.07
CA LEU A 497 26.75 15.37 10.92
C LEU A 497 25.78 16.55 10.75
N GLY A 498 26.21 17.66 10.21
CA GLY A 498 25.42 18.86 10.00
C GLY A 498 24.95 19.04 8.56
N THR A 499 25.54 18.33 7.64
CA THR A 499 24.97 18.20 6.31
C THR A 499 23.61 17.52 6.51
N PRO A 500 22.48 18.22 6.21
CA PRO A 500 21.28 17.48 5.92
C PRO A 500 21.75 16.43 4.91
N SER A 501 21.40 15.18 5.11
CA SER A 501 21.42 14.24 4.00
C SER A 501 20.53 14.91 2.95
N GLU A 502 21.11 15.82 2.14
CA GLU A 502 20.61 16.01 0.81
C GLU A 502 20.73 14.61 0.25
N THR A 503 19.59 13.92 0.18
CA THR A 503 19.49 12.77 -0.70
C THR A 503 20.09 13.29 -1.99
N PRO A 504 21.30 12.84 -2.40
CA PRO A 504 21.89 13.30 -3.64
C PRO A 504 20.75 13.06 -4.63
N LYS A 505 20.39 14.06 -5.45
CA LYS A 505 19.46 13.82 -6.55
C LYS A 505 20.06 12.63 -7.25
N SER A 506 19.50 11.46 -6.99
CA SER A 506 20.13 10.21 -7.37
C SER A 506 20.21 10.27 -8.87
N ASP A 507 21.41 10.03 -9.39
CA ASP A 507 21.61 10.01 -10.82
C ASP A 507 20.60 8.98 -11.41
N PRO A 508 19.62 9.41 -12.23
CA PRO A 508 18.64 8.50 -12.82
C PRO A 508 19.30 7.33 -13.57
N ASN A 509 20.55 7.52 -13.99
CA ASN A 509 21.32 6.48 -14.65
C ASN A 509 21.60 5.26 -13.76
N VAL A 510 21.55 5.38 -12.43
CA VAL A 510 21.75 4.22 -11.53
C VAL A 510 20.68 3.16 -11.80
N TYR A 511 19.40 3.55 -11.85
CA TYR A 511 18.32 2.63 -12.18
C TYR A 511 18.46 2.03 -13.58
N TYR A 512 18.69 2.87 -14.61
CA TYR A 512 18.81 2.39 -15.99
C TYR A 512 20.05 1.51 -16.20
N ASN A 513 21.16 1.81 -15.56
CA ASN A 513 22.37 0.99 -15.61
C ASN A 513 22.16 -0.37 -14.91
N PHE A 514 21.49 -0.37 -13.75
CA PHE A 514 21.18 -1.59 -13.01
C PHE A 514 20.23 -2.51 -13.80
N THR A 515 19.16 -1.95 -14.37
CA THR A 515 18.18 -2.68 -15.14
C THR A 515 18.57 -2.92 -16.60
N LYS A 516 19.68 -2.37 -17.06
CA LYS A 516 20.15 -2.40 -18.47
C LYS A 516 19.12 -1.88 -19.47
N GLN A 517 18.28 -0.95 -19.05
CA GLN A 517 17.29 -0.30 -19.90
C GLN A 517 17.84 1.01 -20.50
N SER A 518 17.34 1.36 -21.68
CA SER A 518 17.54 2.70 -22.22
C SER A 518 16.65 3.71 -21.52
N SER A 519 17.19 4.91 -21.26
CA SER A 519 16.37 6.02 -20.73
C SER A 519 15.23 6.35 -21.71
N LYS A 520 13.99 6.17 -21.31
CA LYS A 520 12.84 6.57 -22.12
C LYS A 520 12.56 8.05 -21.97
N VAL A 521 12.40 8.74 -23.11
CA VAL A 521 11.97 10.14 -23.10
C VAL A 521 10.53 10.23 -22.58
N PRO A 522 10.24 11.12 -21.63
CA PRO A 522 8.86 11.30 -21.14
C PRO A 522 7.92 11.65 -22.27
N ILE A 523 6.79 10.94 -22.36
CA ILE A 523 5.74 11.24 -23.33
C ILE A 523 5.06 12.54 -22.89
N SER A 524 4.83 13.45 -23.85
CA SER A 524 4.06 14.67 -23.58
C SER A 524 2.60 14.30 -23.34
N ALA A 525 2.04 14.73 -22.21
CA ALA A 525 0.61 14.56 -21.89
C ALA A 525 -0.36 15.27 -22.89
N ALA A 526 0.19 16.01 -23.87
CA ALA A 526 -0.60 16.82 -24.78
C ALA A 526 -1.14 16.08 -26.01
N SER A 527 -0.74 14.84 -26.29
CA SER A 527 -1.24 14.09 -27.46
C SER A 527 -2.07 12.90 -27.03
N ILE A 528 -3.38 13.01 -27.18
CA ILE A 528 -4.30 11.89 -27.00
C ILE A 528 -4.19 11.02 -28.26
N ASN A 529 -3.37 9.97 -28.16
CA ASN A 529 -3.41 8.86 -29.10
C ASN A 529 -3.69 7.56 -28.35
N LEU A 530 -4.02 6.50 -29.05
CA LEU A 530 -4.29 5.19 -28.43
C LEU A 530 -3.09 4.63 -27.66
N ASP A 531 -1.88 4.97 -28.06
CA ASP A 531 -0.66 4.57 -27.37
C ASP A 531 -0.53 5.28 -26.00
N ALA A 532 -1.04 6.54 -25.90
CA ALA A 532 -1.12 7.26 -24.64
C ALA A 532 -2.16 6.67 -23.65
N LEU A 533 -3.24 6.08 -24.14
CA LEU A 533 -4.24 5.37 -23.29
C LEU A 533 -3.64 4.20 -22.53
N VAL A 534 -2.59 3.61 -23.07
CA VAL A 534 -1.90 2.45 -22.47
C VAL A 534 -0.96 2.90 -21.35
N ASP A 535 -0.23 4.00 -21.55
CA ASP A 535 0.85 4.43 -20.66
C ASP A 535 0.39 5.41 -19.56
N TYR A 536 -0.76 6.09 -19.75
CA TYR A 536 -1.26 7.09 -18.81
C TYR A 536 -2.71 6.82 -18.42
N PRO A 537 -3.00 6.70 -17.13
CA PRO A 537 -4.34 6.41 -16.64
C PRO A 537 -5.30 7.60 -16.75
N VAL A 538 -4.79 8.82 -16.97
CA VAL A 538 -5.58 10.05 -17.04
C VAL A 538 -5.38 10.73 -18.38
N LEU A 539 -6.49 10.97 -19.08
CA LEU A 539 -6.55 11.65 -20.36
C LEU A 539 -7.35 12.93 -20.24
N ALA A 540 -7.38 13.74 -21.31
CA ALA A 540 -8.26 14.89 -21.38
C ALA A 540 -9.73 14.48 -21.14
N SER A 541 -10.47 15.35 -20.44
CA SER A 541 -11.89 15.12 -20.17
C SER A 541 -12.67 14.88 -21.46
N PRO A 542 -13.40 13.75 -21.57
CA PRO A 542 -14.20 13.48 -22.77
C PRO A 542 -15.41 14.42 -22.83
N ASP A 543 -15.86 14.71 -24.04
CA ASP A 543 -17.14 15.39 -24.23
C ASP A 543 -18.30 14.43 -23.85
N ILE A 544 -18.93 14.70 -22.71
CA ILE A 544 -20.01 13.87 -22.17
C ILE A 544 -21.26 13.95 -23.06
N SER A 545 -21.46 15.06 -23.73
CA SER A 545 -22.63 15.25 -24.59
C SER A 545 -22.57 14.46 -25.91
N ARG A 546 -21.39 13.99 -26.29
CA ARG A 546 -21.14 13.31 -27.59
C ARG A 546 -22.02 12.08 -27.83
N PHE A 547 -22.32 11.34 -26.77
CA PHE A 547 -23.14 10.11 -26.82
C PHE A 547 -24.34 10.17 -25.87
N ALA A 548 -24.61 11.35 -25.30
CA ALA A 548 -25.77 11.52 -24.43
C ALA A 548 -27.06 11.25 -25.24
N SER A 549 -27.82 10.25 -24.85
CA SER A 549 -29.16 10.06 -25.43
C SER A 549 -30.10 11.10 -24.84
N ASP A 550 -30.97 11.68 -25.69
CA ASP A 550 -31.96 12.69 -25.32
C ASP A 550 -33.04 12.18 -24.35
N GLY A 551 -32.80 11.08 -23.62
CA GLY A 551 -33.73 10.49 -22.65
C GLY A 551 -35.06 9.97 -23.24
N ARG A 552 -35.25 10.09 -24.56
CA ARG A 552 -36.45 9.68 -25.28
C ARG A 552 -36.38 8.29 -25.92
N GLY A 553 -35.27 7.57 -25.68
CA GLY A 553 -35.01 6.24 -26.22
C GLY A 553 -35.42 5.17 -25.26
N SER A 554 -36.61 4.62 -25.45
CA SER A 554 -37.08 3.29 -25.09
C SER A 554 -36.94 2.84 -23.63
N SER A 555 -38.02 2.99 -22.90
CA SER A 555 -38.43 1.99 -21.93
C SER A 555 -38.33 0.59 -22.54
N ASP A 556 -37.64 -0.32 -21.85
CA ASP A 556 -37.56 -1.75 -22.12
C ASP A 556 -36.95 -2.17 -23.48
N ILE A 557 -35.62 -2.12 -23.59
CA ILE A 557 -34.92 -2.89 -24.60
C ILE A 557 -35.07 -4.36 -24.24
N SER A 558 -35.89 -5.07 -24.99
CA SER A 558 -35.97 -6.52 -24.88
C SER A 558 -34.71 -7.11 -25.55
N TYR A 559 -33.68 -7.41 -24.76
CA TYR A 559 -32.54 -8.19 -25.23
C TYR A 559 -32.92 -9.62 -25.66
N ALA A 560 -34.22 -9.99 -25.58
CA ALA A 560 -34.73 -11.31 -25.96
C ALA A 560 -34.54 -11.63 -27.46
N GLU A 561 -34.24 -10.65 -28.30
CA GLU A 561 -34.06 -10.82 -29.76
C GLU A 561 -32.63 -10.59 -30.25
N LEU A 562 -31.63 -10.71 -29.36
CA LEU A 562 -30.21 -10.63 -29.76
C LEU A 562 -29.85 -11.71 -30.80
N ARG A 563 -30.01 -11.36 -32.06
CA ARG A 563 -29.56 -12.17 -33.20
C ARG A 563 -28.23 -11.59 -33.69
N MET A 564 -27.13 -12.19 -33.32
CA MET A 564 -25.82 -11.67 -33.67
C MET A 564 -25.27 -12.32 -34.94
N ALA A 565 -25.41 -11.66 -36.09
CA ALA A 565 -24.60 -11.93 -37.26
C ALA A 565 -23.13 -11.52 -37.00
N LYS A 566 -22.16 -12.18 -37.67
CA LYS A 566 -20.71 -11.90 -37.49
C LYS A 566 -20.35 -10.40 -37.61
N THR A 567 -20.98 -9.67 -38.54
CA THR A 567 -20.79 -8.23 -38.72
C THR A 567 -21.27 -7.40 -37.53
N ARG A 568 -22.35 -7.80 -36.87
CA ARG A 568 -22.87 -7.14 -35.65
C ARG A 568 -22.01 -7.47 -34.45
N LEU A 569 -21.53 -8.72 -34.33
CA LEU A 569 -20.58 -9.10 -33.29
C LEU A 569 -19.29 -8.26 -33.36
N LEU A 570 -18.77 -8.01 -34.56
CA LEU A 570 -17.62 -7.13 -34.74
C LEU A 570 -17.85 -5.71 -34.21
N ASN A 571 -19.06 -5.17 -34.32
CA ASN A 571 -19.42 -3.86 -33.79
C ASN A 571 -19.68 -3.89 -32.28
N PHE A 572 -20.16 -5.01 -31.77
CA PHE A 572 -20.49 -5.22 -30.37
C PHE A 572 -19.27 -5.47 -29.48
N LEU A 573 -18.29 -6.27 -29.96
CA LEU A 573 -17.15 -6.71 -29.19
C LEU A 573 -16.29 -5.58 -28.61
N PRO A 574 -15.97 -4.47 -29.31
CA PRO A 574 -15.25 -3.37 -28.70
C PRO A 574 -15.95 -2.81 -27.46
N VAL A 575 -17.28 -2.69 -27.53
CA VAL A 575 -18.10 -2.19 -26.42
C VAL A 575 -18.17 -3.20 -25.28
N TRP A 576 -18.25 -4.50 -25.59
CA TRP A 576 -18.15 -5.59 -24.61
C TRP A 576 -16.84 -5.52 -23.82
N PHE A 577 -15.71 -5.54 -24.53
CA PHE A 577 -14.39 -5.53 -23.86
C PHE A 577 -14.15 -4.27 -23.07
N THR A 578 -14.57 -3.11 -23.54
CA THR A 578 -14.34 -1.84 -22.85
C THR A 578 -15.34 -1.58 -21.72
N SER A 579 -16.41 -2.37 -21.57
CA SER A 579 -17.36 -2.21 -20.47
C SER A 579 -16.73 -2.39 -19.08
N VAL A 580 -15.69 -3.22 -18.97
CA VAL A 580 -14.98 -3.45 -17.69
C VAL A 580 -14.23 -2.22 -17.20
N THR A 581 -13.91 -1.26 -18.09
CA THR A 581 -13.17 -0.04 -17.70
C THR A 581 -13.96 0.86 -16.77
N LEU A 582 -15.30 0.78 -16.81
CA LEU A 582 -16.18 1.76 -16.15
C LEU A 582 -15.90 1.92 -14.65
N LEU A 583 -15.46 0.87 -13.97
CA LEU A 583 -15.20 0.86 -12.54
C LEU A 583 -13.72 0.68 -12.16
N GLU A 584 -12.84 0.36 -13.13
CA GLU A 584 -11.43 0.00 -12.90
C GLU A 584 -10.58 1.11 -12.24
N SER A 585 -11.01 2.36 -12.29
CA SER A 585 -10.27 3.47 -11.68
C SER A 585 -10.51 3.64 -10.18
N LEU A 586 -11.61 3.09 -9.64
CA LEU A 586 -11.96 3.21 -8.21
C LEU A 586 -10.85 2.68 -7.29
N PRO A 587 -10.38 1.44 -7.41
CA PRO A 587 -9.43 0.86 -6.47
C PRO A 587 -8.03 1.48 -6.56
N SER A 588 -7.72 2.23 -7.63
CA SER A 588 -6.44 2.95 -7.73
C SER A 588 -6.24 3.99 -6.61
N VAL A 589 -7.33 4.39 -5.94
CA VAL A 589 -7.33 5.27 -4.77
C VAL A 589 -8.05 4.54 -3.62
N PRO A 590 -7.35 3.77 -2.78
CA PRO A 590 -7.92 2.86 -1.79
C PRO A 590 -8.95 3.50 -0.84
N VAL A 591 -8.76 4.78 -0.47
CA VAL A 591 -9.71 5.50 0.39
C VAL A 591 -11.12 5.61 -0.22
N ARG A 592 -11.26 5.57 -1.53
CA ARG A 592 -12.54 5.59 -2.24
C ARG A 592 -13.30 4.27 -2.08
N ALA A 593 -12.58 3.16 -1.88
CA ALA A 593 -13.15 1.85 -1.59
C ALA A 593 -13.47 1.63 -0.09
N ALA A 594 -13.03 2.53 0.80
CA ALA A 594 -13.15 2.40 2.24
C ALA A 594 -14.50 2.93 2.80
N ASN A 595 -15.60 2.61 2.14
CA ASN A 595 -16.97 2.89 2.56
C ASN A 595 -17.93 1.87 1.93
N SER A 596 -19.20 1.86 2.34
CA SER A 596 -20.18 0.87 1.86
C SER A 596 -20.41 0.88 0.35
N PHE A 597 -20.36 2.07 -0.25
CA PHE A 597 -20.52 2.26 -1.70
C PHE A 597 -19.31 1.69 -2.45
N GLY A 598 -18.08 2.08 -2.06
CA GLY A 598 -16.86 1.59 -2.67
C GLY A 598 -16.65 0.08 -2.47
N SER A 599 -16.95 -0.45 -1.28
CA SER A 599 -16.92 -1.89 -1.00
C SER A 599 -17.87 -2.68 -1.90
N ALA A 600 -19.07 -2.16 -2.17
CA ALA A 600 -20.01 -2.80 -3.10
C ALA A 600 -19.43 -2.85 -4.53
N LEU A 601 -18.74 -1.80 -4.96
CA LEU A 601 -18.08 -1.76 -6.28
C LEU A 601 -16.86 -2.68 -6.36
N VAL A 602 -16.11 -2.87 -5.28
CA VAL A 602 -15.04 -3.89 -5.24
C VAL A 602 -15.62 -5.28 -5.52
N ARG A 603 -16.78 -5.63 -4.95
CA ARG A 603 -17.46 -6.90 -5.26
C ARG A 603 -17.87 -7.03 -6.74
N VAL A 604 -18.31 -5.93 -7.35
CA VAL A 604 -18.62 -5.89 -8.78
C VAL A 604 -17.35 -6.15 -9.61
N LEU A 605 -16.26 -5.45 -9.31
CA LEU A 605 -14.98 -5.64 -10.00
C LEU A 605 -14.44 -7.07 -9.85
N ARG A 606 -14.54 -7.66 -8.65
CA ARG A 606 -14.17 -9.06 -8.42
C ARG A 606 -14.98 -10.00 -9.30
N ALA A 607 -16.29 -9.78 -9.40
CA ALA A 607 -17.15 -10.58 -10.28
C ALA A 607 -16.75 -10.45 -11.74
N GLN A 608 -16.54 -9.22 -12.23
CA GLN A 608 -16.14 -8.94 -13.62
C GLN A 608 -14.77 -9.53 -13.98
N THR A 609 -13.86 -9.58 -13.01
CA THR A 609 -12.54 -10.19 -13.17
C THR A 609 -12.58 -11.72 -13.08
N GLY A 610 -13.70 -12.30 -12.64
CA GLY A 610 -13.90 -13.75 -12.53
C GLY A 610 -13.30 -14.34 -11.25
N PHE A 611 -13.22 -13.59 -10.15
CA PHE A 611 -12.90 -14.14 -8.85
C PHE A 611 -14.10 -14.89 -8.26
N ASP A 612 -13.84 -15.88 -7.42
CA ASP A 612 -14.88 -16.60 -6.69
C ASP A 612 -15.68 -15.70 -5.75
N VAL A 613 -16.83 -16.20 -5.29
CA VAL A 613 -17.64 -15.53 -4.28
C VAL A 613 -16.86 -15.48 -2.97
N GLU A 614 -16.90 -14.34 -2.33
CA GLU A 614 -16.20 -14.09 -1.07
C GLU A 614 -16.70 -15.05 0.02
N GLY A 615 -15.78 -15.72 0.71
CA GLY A 615 -16.10 -16.57 1.85
C GLY A 615 -16.51 -15.77 3.08
N GLN A 616 -17.20 -16.43 4.02
CA GLN A 616 -17.55 -15.84 5.32
C GLN A 616 -16.38 -15.96 6.35
N GLY A 617 -15.24 -16.48 5.94
CA GLY A 617 -14.07 -16.70 6.77
C GLY A 617 -13.34 -15.42 7.19
N VAL A 618 -12.31 -15.59 8.00
CA VAL A 618 -11.36 -14.52 8.33
C VAL A 618 -10.54 -14.20 7.08
N ALA A 619 -10.26 -12.92 6.82
CA ALA A 619 -9.37 -12.53 5.73
C ALA A 619 -8.06 -13.35 5.77
N GLY A 620 -7.62 -13.84 4.62
CA GLY A 620 -6.44 -14.69 4.49
C GLY A 620 -6.63 -16.18 4.80
N MET A 621 -7.72 -16.59 5.45
CA MET A 621 -8.02 -18.01 5.67
C MET A 621 -8.86 -18.63 4.56
N ASP A 622 -9.58 -17.84 3.80
CA ASP A 622 -10.36 -18.32 2.64
C ASP A 622 -9.47 -18.79 1.49
N GLU A 623 -8.22 -18.36 1.45
CA GLU A 623 -7.20 -18.76 0.46
C GLU A 623 -6.85 -20.25 0.53
N VAL A 624 -6.89 -20.84 1.72
CA VAL A 624 -6.62 -22.28 1.93
C VAL A 624 -7.62 -23.15 1.17
N HIS A 625 -8.77 -22.60 0.82
CA HIS A 625 -9.84 -23.27 0.10
C HIS A 625 -9.90 -22.95 -1.39
N ARG A 626 -8.95 -22.15 -1.91
CA ARG A 626 -8.83 -21.96 -3.37
C ARG A 626 -8.42 -23.27 -4.01
N THR A 627 -9.39 -23.95 -4.55
CA THR A 627 -9.11 -25.12 -5.37
C THR A 627 -8.58 -24.63 -6.72
N ASP A 628 -7.34 -24.96 -7.05
CA ASP A 628 -6.65 -24.69 -8.32
C ASP A 628 -7.32 -25.32 -9.55
N ASN A 629 -8.57 -25.72 -9.48
CA ASN A 629 -9.20 -26.63 -10.42
C ASN A 629 -10.23 -25.98 -11.37
N GLY A 630 -10.24 -24.68 -11.54
CA GLY A 630 -11.13 -24.06 -12.49
C GLY A 630 -10.54 -22.76 -13.08
N GLU A 631 -10.35 -22.74 -14.41
CA GLU A 631 -10.19 -21.47 -15.10
C GLU A 631 -11.40 -20.60 -14.78
N SER A 632 -11.25 -19.61 -13.89
CA SER A 632 -12.30 -18.66 -13.58
C SER A 632 -12.25 -17.53 -14.62
N PHE A 633 -13.24 -17.52 -15.52
CA PHE A 633 -13.34 -16.54 -16.59
C PHE A 633 -14.05 -15.28 -16.10
N GLY A 634 -13.43 -14.13 -16.33
CA GLY A 634 -14.06 -12.82 -16.23
C GLY A 634 -14.70 -12.38 -17.54
N ILE A 635 -15.19 -11.15 -17.57
CA ILE A 635 -15.88 -10.59 -18.76
C ILE A 635 -14.95 -10.57 -19.99
N VAL A 636 -13.65 -10.33 -19.80
CA VAL A 636 -12.67 -10.29 -20.89
C VAL A 636 -12.48 -11.68 -21.51
N GLU A 637 -12.27 -12.71 -20.71
CA GLU A 637 -12.08 -14.09 -21.13
C GLU A 637 -13.36 -14.65 -21.80
N LEU A 638 -14.53 -14.27 -21.28
CA LEU A 638 -15.81 -14.58 -21.94
C LEU A 638 -15.94 -13.90 -23.30
N GLY A 639 -15.46 -12.66 -23.43
CA GLY A 639 -15.39 -11.97 -24.72
C GLY A 639 -14.45 -12.66 -25.72
N GLN A 640 -13.33 -13.21 -25.26
CA GLN A 640 -12.43 -14.02 -26.07
C GLN A 640 -13.09 -15.33 -26.55
N GLU A 641 -13.89 -15.97 -25.70
CA GLU A 641 -14.68 -17.12 -26.10
C GLU A 641 -15.71 -16.77 -27.18
N ILE A 642 -16.41 -15.62 -27.05
CA ILE A 642 -17.34 -15.13 -28.07
C ILE A 642 -16.59 -14.97 -29.42
N CYS A 643 -15.41 -14.34 -29.41
CA CYS A 643 -14.58 -14.22 -30.61
C CYS A 643 -14.27 -15.57 -31.23
N SER A 644 -13.79 -16.52 -30.42
CA SER A 644 -13.42 -17.86 -30.85
C SER A 644 -14.60 -18.60 -31.48
N ARG A 645 -15.77 -18.58 -30.85
CA ARG A 645 -16.98 -19.25 -31.30
C ARG A 645 -17.55 -18.64 -32.59
N ALA A 646 -17.34 -17.33 -32.80
CA ALA A 646 -17.78 -16.61 -33.99
C ALA A 646 -16.74 -16.59 -35.11
N ASP A 647 -15.61 -17.31 -34.97
CA ASP A 647 -14.48 -17.28 -35.91
C ASP A 647 -14.03 -15.80 -36.17
N ILE A 648 -13.89 -15.02 -35.09
CA ILE A 648 -13.33 -13.68 -35.06
C ILE A 648 -11.96 -13.74 -34.41
N ARG A 649 -11.00 -13.00 -34.96
CA ARG A 649 -9.66 -12.91 -34.36
C ARG A 649 -9.77 -12.39 -32.92
N ILE A 650 -9.19 -13.11 -31.97
CA ILE A 650 -9.13 -12.71 -30.56
C ILE A 650 -8.16 -11.53 -30.43
N PRO A 651 -8.61 -10.39 -29.87
CA PRO A 651 -7.71 -9.27 -29.61
C PRO A 651 -6.73 -9.59 -28.47
N THR A 652 -5.53 -9.04 -28.54
CA THR A 652 -4.45 -9.26 -27.58
C THR A 652 -4.20 -8.05 -26.66
N ASN A 653 -4.79 -6.91 -26.97
CA ASN A 653 -4.63 -5.66 -26.24
C ASN A 653 -5.74 -4.66 -26.60
N LEU A 654 -5.79 -3.53 -25.85
CA LEU A 654 -6.80 -2.48 -26.06
C LEU A 654 -6.76 -1.89 -27.48
N LYS A 655 -5.56 -1.70 -28.05
CA LYS A 655 -5.42 -1.12 -29.39
C LYS A 655 -6.10 -1.99 -30.47
N GLU A 656 -5.98 -3.30 -30.36
CA GLU A 656 -6.70 -4.21 -31.24
C GLU A 656 -8.22 -4.16 -31.02
N ILE A 657 -8.67 -4.09 -29.74
CA ILE A 657 -10.09 -3.96 -29.40
C ILE A 657 -10.70 -2.72 -30.06
N VAL A 658 -10.11 -1.55 -29.86
CA VAL A 658 -10.64 -0.31 -30.39
C VAL A 658 -10.33 -0.07 -31.87
N SER A 659 -9.80 -1.06 -32.57
CA SER A 659 -9.69 -1.11 -34.03
C SER A 659 -10.68 -2.11 -34.68
N MET A 660 -11.45 -2.84 -33.86
CA MET A 660 -12.50 -3.77 -34.34
C MET A 660 -13.80 -3.02 -34.59
N GLY A 661 -14.56 -3.45 -35.59
CA GLY A 661 -15.92 -2.97 -35.81
C GLY A 661 -16.05 -1.65 -36.59
N SER A 662 -17.20 -1.03 -36.46
CA SER A 662 -17.49 0.26 -37.14
C SER A 662 -16.82 1.45 -36.45
N ALA A 663 -16.64 2.53 -37.19
CA ALA A 663 -16.07 3.77 -36.64
C ALA A 663 -16.86 4.31 -35.42
N GLU A 664 -18.18 4.11 -35.41
CA GLU A 664 -19.05 4.54 -34.30
C GLU A 664 -18.85 3.69 -33.04
N SER A 665 -18.78 2.36 -33.17
CA SER A 665 -18.51 1.45 -32.08
C SER A 665 -17.13 1.70 -31.46
N VAL A 666 -16.12 1.87 -32.31
CA VAL A 666 -14.76 2.24 -31.89
C VAL A 666 -14.75 3.58 -31.14
N ALA A 667 -15.41 4.60 -31.69
CA ALA A 667 -15.48 5.92 -31.06
C ALA A 667 -16.20 5.87 -29.70
N PHE A 668 -17.26 5.08 -29.57
CA PHE A 668 -17.96 4.88 -28.31
C PHE A 668 -17.06 4.15 -27.28
N SER A 669 -16.37 3.10 -27.70
CA SER A 669 -15.45 2.34 -26.84
C SER A 669 -14.29 3.21 -26.34
N GLN A 670 -13.67 4.01 -27.20
CA GLN A 670 -12.63 4.96 -26.81
C GLN A 670 -13.16 6.02 -25.83
N TRP A 671 -14.39 6.50 -26.08
CA TRP A 671 -15.04 7.46 -25.19
C TRP A 671 -15.32 6.84 -23.81
N MET A 672 -15.79 5.57 -23.73
CA MET A 672 -15.97 4.89 -22.45
C MET A 672 -14.67 4.77 -21.67
N VAL A 673 -13.57 4.39 -22.32
CA VAL A 673 -12.24 4.32 -21.68
C VAL A 673 -11.84 5.68 -21.12
N SER A 674 -12.04 6.76 -21.89
CA SER A 674 -11.72 8.11 -21.43
C SER A 674 -12.63 8.56 -20.27
N LEU A 675 -13.92 8.24 -20.35
CA LEU A 675 -14.90 8.58 -19.31
C LEU A 675 -14.58 7.88 -17.99
N SER A 676 -14.17 6.63 -18.03
CA SER A 676 -13.85 5.83 -16.83
C SER A 676 -12.67 6.41 -16.02
N MET A 677 -11.83 7.23 -16.65
CA MET A 677 -10.73 7.94 -15.98
C MET A 677 -11.21 9.18 -15.21
N GLN A 678 -12.47 9.58 -15.35
CA GLN A 678 -13.06 10.78 -14.72
C GLN A 678 -13.98 10.37 -13.56
N TRP A 679 -13.50 9.52 -12.67
CA TRP A 679 -14.30 8.92 -11.61
C TRP A 679 -15.02 9.94 -10.72
N LEU A 680 -14.32 10.97 -10.21
CA LEU A 680 -14.90 11.95 -9.29
C LEU A 680 -16.05 12.76 -9.95
N ALA A 681 -15.87 13.10 -11.23
CA ALA A 681 -16.85 13.89 -11.94
C ALA A 681 -18.00 13.06 -12.52
N GLN A 682 -17.80 11.75 -12.76
CA GLN A 682 -18.71 10.92 -13.55
C GLN A 682 -19.17 9.64 -12.82
N GLN A 683 -18.94 9.54 -11.53
CA GLN A 683 -19.21 8.33 -10.74
C GLN A 683 -20.61 7.76 -10.99
N ASP A 684 -21.65 8.58 -10.87
CA ASP A 684 -23.04 8.11 -10.98
C ASP A 684 -23.42 7.78 -12.43
N VAL A 685 -22.85 8.48 -13.42
CA VAL A 685 -22.96 8.13 -14.85
C VAL A 685 -22.33 6.76 -15.11
N LEU A 686 -21.10 6.53 -14.62
CA LEU A 686 -20.38 5.28 -14.81
C LEU A 686 -21.12 4.09 -14.18
N ILE A 687 -21.76 4.28 -13.02
CA ILE A 687 -22.57 3.26 -12.36
C ILE A 687 -23.85 2.99 -13.15
N GLY A 688 -24.50 4.03 -13.68
CA GLY A 688 -25.65 3.87 -14.58
C GLY A 688 -25.31 3.08 -15.85
N MET A 689 -24.15 3.36 -16.45
CA MET A 689 -23.64 2.58 -17.58
C MET A 689 -23.36 1.13 -17.19
N SER A 690 -22.68 0.91 -16.04
CA SER A 690 -22.41 -0.45 -15.52
C SER A 690 -23.67 -1.24 -15.29
N TRP A 691 -24.75 -0.60 -14.84
CA TRP A 691 -26.06 -1.23 -14.71
C TRP A 691 -26.61 -1.73 -16.05
N ALA A 692 -26.50 -0.92 -17.12
CA ALA A 692 -26.93 -1.34 -18.46
C ALA A 692 -26.12 -2.54 -18.97
N PHE A 693 -24.81 -2.56 -18.71
CA PHE A 693 -23.98 -3.72 -19.08
C PHE A 693 -24.29 -4.96 -18.25
N MET A 694 -24.59 -4.83 -16.99
CA MET A 694 -25.08 -5.94 -16.16
C MET A 694 -26.37 -6.55 -16.74
N GLU A 695 -27.33 -5.72 -17.17
CA GLU A 695 -28.55 -6.19 -17.86
C GLU A 695 -28.24 -6.93 -19.17
N LEU A 696 -27.25 -6.44 -19.93
CA LEU A 696 -26.74 -7.08 -21.13
C LEU A 696 -26.10 -8.46 -20.81
N HIS A 697 -25.28 -8.53 -19.74
CA HIS A 697 -24.68 -9.79 -19.29
C HIS A 697 -25.74 -10.83 -18.93
N GLU A 698 -26.80 -10.44 -18.22
CA GLU A 698 -27.94 -11.32 -17.93
C GLU A 698 -28.63 -11.79 -19.19
N ALA A 699 -28.84 -10.91 -20.17
CA ALA A 699 -29.48 -11.26 -21.41
C ALA A 699 -28.67 -12.27 -22.22
N ILE A 700 -27.37 -12.05 -22.35
CA ILE A 700 -26.45 -12.96 -23.08
C ILE A 700 -26.36 -14.32 -22.36
N ALA A 701 -26.29 -14.33 -21.03
CA ALA A 701 -26.26 -15.56 -20.25
C ALA A 701 -27.52 -16.44 -20.44
N ARG A 702 -28.64 -15.84 -20.84
CA ARG A 702 -29.92 -16.55 -21.10
C ARG A 702 -30.06 -17.07 -22.53
N LEU A 703 -29.21 -16.67 -23.46
CA LEU A 703 -29.25 -17.14 -24.84
C LEU A 703 -29.02 -18.66 -24.91
N ARG A 704 -29.78 -19.36 -25.76
CA ARG A 704 -29.75 -20.84 -25.89
C ARG A 704 -29.72 -21.25 -27.35
N ASN A 705 -29.28 -22.49 -27.58
CA ASN A 705 -29.25 -23.14 -28.88
C ASN A 705 -28.38 -22.37 -29.89
N ASP A 706 -28.92 -22.14 -31.09
CA ASP A 706 -28.28 -21.43 -32.21
C ASP A 706 -28.00 -19.95 -31.96
N GLN A 707 -28.60 -19.38 -30.89
CA GLN A 707 -28.35 -18.02 -30.48
C GLN A 707 -27.29 -17.91 -29.39
N ALA A 708 -26.83 -19.03 -28.83
CA ALA A 708 -25.86 -19.01 -27.73
C ALA A 708 -24.47 -18.51 -28.18
N LEU A 709 -24.05 -17.39 -27.61
CA LEU A 709 -22.72 -16.81 -27.83
C LEU A 709 -21.61 -17.50 -27.03
N LEU A 710 -21.99 -18.12 -25.92
CA LEU A 710 -21.10 -18.79 -24.97
C LEU A 710 -21.41 -20.29 -24.88
N SER A 711 -20.46 -21.07 -24.41
CA SER A 711 -20.69 -22.46 -23.99
C SER A 711 -21.68 -22.49 -22.80
N PRO A 712 -22.36 -23.63 -22.55
CA PRO A 712 -23.26 -23.73 -21.40
C PRO A 712 -22.59 -23.44 -20.05
N SER A 713 -21.31 -23.82 -19.89
CA SER A 713 -20.52 -23.53 -18.68
C SER A 713 -20.23 -22.04 -18.55
N SER A 714 -19.76 -21.40 -19.62
CA SER A 714 -19.46 -19.96 -19.62
C SER A 714 -20.71 -19.08 -19.51
N ALA A 715 -21.84 -19.51 -20.10
CA ALA A 715 -23.11 -18.85 -19.89
C ALA A 715 -23.57 -18.89 -18.41
N LYS A 716 -23.35 -20.01 -17.72
CA LYS A 716 -23.60 -20.11 -16.27
C LYS A 716 -22.67 -19.23 -15.45
N MET A 717 -21.37 -19.15 -15.84
CA MET A 717 -20.43 -18.23 -15.20
C MET A 717 -20.88 -16.78 -15.37
N LEU A 718 -21.26 -16.37 -16.58
CA LEU A 718 -21.76 -15.01 -16.84
C LEU A 718 -23.04 -14.72 -16.05
N GLU A 719 -23.95 -15.69 -15.90
CA GLU A 719 -25.13 -15.52 -15.03
C GLU A 719 -24.73 -15.26 -13.59
N GLY A 720 -23.73 -15.98 -13.06
CA GLY A 720 -23.21 -15.75 -11.71
C GLY A 720 -22.52 -14.37 -11.56
N ILE A 721 -21.76 -13.94 -12.56
CA ILE A 721 -21.16 -12.61 -12.61
C ILE A 721 -22.27 -11.55 -12.55
N ALA A 722 -23.27 -11.62 -13.44
CA ALA A 722 -24.36 -10.64 -13.52
C ALA A 722 -25.17 -10.57 -12.22
N GLN A 723 -25.40 -11.69 -11.53
CA GLN A 723 -26.06 -11.71 -10.22
C GLN A 723 -25.26 -10.93 -9.16
N ARG A 724 -23.92 -11.08 -9.15
CA ARG A 724 -23.04 -10.37 -8.22
C ARG A 724 -22.92 -8.88 -8.59
N GLU A 725 -22.86 -8.56 -9.88
CA GLU A 725 -22.95 -7.17 -10.37
C GLU A 725 -24.24 -6.51 -9.89
N ARG A 726 -25.39 -7.17 -10.08
CA ARG A 726 -26.69 -6.66 -9.63
C ARG A 726 -26.70 -6.40 -8.13
N ALA A 727 -26.20 -7.34 -7.34
CA ALA A 727 -26.16 -7.20 -5.90
C ALA A 727 -25.33 -5.97 -5.45
N GLY A 728 -24.13 -5.79 -6.01
CA GLY A 728 -23.27 -4.65 -5.69
C GLY A 728 -23.82 -3.32 -6.20
N LEU A 729 -24.25 -3.28 -7.46
CA LEU A 729 -24.82 -2.06 -8.07
C LEU A 729 -26.13 -1.62 -7.41
N SER A 730 -26.94 -2.56 -6.87
CA SER A 730 -28.17 -2.22 -6.12
C SER A 730 -27.85 -1.41 -4.86
N ILE A 731 -26.80 -1.77 -4.12
CA ILE A 731 -26.34 -1.00 -2.95
C ILE A 731 -25.95 0.42 -3.36
N CYS A 732 -25.24 0.55 -4.48
CA CYS A 732 -24.86 1.86 -4.99
C CYS A 732 -26.08 2.67 -5.43
N LYS A 733 -27.04 2.04 -6.11
CA LYS A 733 -28.27 2.69 -6.57
C LYS A 733 -29.13 3.19 -5.41
N GLU A 734 -29.27 2.41 -4.34
CA GLU A 734 -29.98 2.85 -3.12
C GLU A 734 -29.39 4.12 -2.51
N GLU A 735 -28.07 4.29 -2.61
CA GLU A 735 -27.39 5.50 -2.14
C GLU A 735 -27.57 6.68 -3.12
N ILE A 736 -27.51 6.41 -4.42
CA ILE A 736 -27.71 7.40 -5.49
C ILE A 736 -29.16 7.92 -5.45
N ASP A 737 -30.16 7.06 -5.25
CA ASP A 737 -31.58 7.42 -5.22
C ASP A 737 -31.94 8.41 -4.08
N LYS A 738 -31.03 8.67 -3.12
CA LYS A 738 -31.24 9.68 -2.07
C LYS A 738 -31.06 11.12 -2.56
N SER A 739 -30.51 11.32 -3.77
CA SER A 739 -30.29 12.64 -4.38
C SER A 739 -30.84 12.65 -5.80
N GLU A 740 -31.73 13.61 -6.12
CA GLU A 740 -32.30 13.76 -7.47
C GLU A 740 -31.23 14.07 -8.53
N GLU A 741 -30.18 14.81 -8.17
CA GLU A 741 -29.06 15.11 -9.07
C GLU A 741 -28.28 13.85 -9.42
N ARG A 742 -27.88 13.07 -8.40
CA ARG A 742 -27.17 11.80 -8.59
C ARG A 742 -27.99 10.79 -9.39
N LYS A 743 -29.29 10.73 -9.12
CA LYS A 743 -30.23 9.89 -9.84
C LYS A 743 -30.31 10.29 -11.32
N ALA A 744 -30.37 11.58 -11.62
CA ALA A 744 -30.41 12.08 -13.01
C ALA A 744 -29.12 11.68 -13.75
N ASP A 745 -27.96 11.73 -13.12
CA ASP A 745 -26.69 11.31 -13.68
C ASP A 745 -26.63 9.79 -13.93
N PHE A 746 -27.12 9.00 -12.98
CA PHE A 746 -27.27 7.56 -13.13
C PHE A 746 -28.18 7.20 -14.31
N GLU A 747 -29.37 7.82 -14.42
CA GLU A 747 -30.32 7.57 -15.50
C GLU A 747 -29.74 8.01 -16.86
N ARG A 748 -28.96 9.10 -16.90
CA ARG A 748 -28.23 9.52 -18.11
C ARG A 748 -27.23 8.45 -18.55
N GLY A 749 -26.42 7.92 -17.63
CA GLY A 749 -25.48 6.84 -17.91
C GLY A 749 -26.15 5.57 -18.39
N LEU A 750 -27.23 5.17 -17.71
CA LEU A 750 -28.06 4.02 -18.06
C LEU A 750 -28.63 4.14 -19.47
N ALA A 751 -29.24 5.27 -19.79
CA ALA A 751 -29.81 5.53 -21.12
C ALA A 751 -28.74 5.54 -22.23
N THR A 752 -27.59 6.14 -21.96
CA THR A 752 -26.46 6.19 -22.90
C THR A 752 -25.94 4.79 -23.26
N ALA A 753 -25.69 3.96 -22.25
CA ALA A 753 -25.18 2.60 -22.48
C ALA A 753 -26.23 1.69 -23.12
N ARG A 754 -27.51 1.79 -22.73
CA ARG A 754 -28.62 1.05 -23.37
C ARG A 754 -28.76 1.44 -24.83
N GLY A 755 -28.69 2.74 -25.17
CA GLY A 755 -28.72 3.23 -26.55
C GLY A 755 -27.59 2.65 -27.39
N ALA A 756 -26.37 2.68 -26.88
CA ALA A 756 -25.18 2.13 -27.56
C ALA A 756 -25.29 0.61 -27.74
N THR A 757 -25.61 -0.14 -26.69
CA THR A 757 -25.75 -1.62 -26.78
C THR A 757 -26.86 -2.01 -27.73
N SER A 758 -27.98 -1.29 -27.80
CA SER A 758 -29.04 -1.48 -28.79
C SER A 758 -28.51 -1.22 -30.21
N THR A 759 -27.83 -0.12 -30.44
CA THR A 759 -27.33 0.26 -31.77
C THR A 759 -26.32 -0.75 -32.31
N PHE A 760 -25.43 -1.25 -31.47
CA PHE A 760 -24.35 -2.16 -31.89
C PHE A 760 -24.71 -3.64 -31.84
N SER A 761 -25.79 -4.02 -31.15
CA SER A 761 -26.25 -5.42 -31.04
C SER A 761 -27.42 -5.74 -31.97
N LEU A 762 -28.23 -4.75 -32.35
CA LEU A 762 -29.37 -4.93 -33.23
C LEU A 762 -29.02 -4.63 -34.69
#